data_4308e88a3ef4c42a9affd7800f8a4ceb
#
_entry.id   4308e88a3ef4c42a9affd7800f8a4ceb
#
_cell.length_a   1.000
_cell.length_b   1.000
_cell.length_c   1.000
_cell.angle_alpha   90.00
_cell.angle_beta   90.00
_cell.angle_gamma   90.00
#
_symmetry.space_group_name_H-M   'P 1'
#
loop_
_entity.id
_entity.type
_entity.pdbx_description
1 polymer ?
#
loop_
_entity_poly.entity_id
_entity_poly.type
_entity_poly.pdbx_seq_one_letter_code
_entity_poly.pdbx_strand_id
1 'polypeptide(L)'
;MFTSLGRAAVSRWIRAGITRRVALTLLGFLITTCAQAVVIRGRLTDALGKAVPGGMVRLVQGGKTVGFAYAETDGSFEIRSADSGRFTLLGSAAGYLPAIGLDFYGGTTDVLQQDVVLAANTVRQDITVSATGIPTPLPQLTSPVSVIPAEAAELQPGIVDALRQTPGAFLVQTGQLGGVTSLFLRGGNSTANLVTVDGIPADDVGGVFDFGTVSSAAIGKMDVVRGPDSAMYGTDAGAGVINLETPRGTTLEPQINYEGDAGNLYTYRNQVSLGGTLRRLDYFGAFSRIDTSNAEPLDTYHSSTSAANIGYDFNGNTQMRFTIRNADSVSGVPGPYDFQGVSQNNRQGDQDLYSGITLENRYKGKWHNLVRYGIARKREQEQEFAAGGTYDPDIFANVGNVVTIRGANGYSATGQVQLFSGNNYDQDSNRDQLYYQTDYSFSPHFTGLFGFRYDNERGSFNDYDPGFDYEEHETTQRINFEYNLQFQGEFWNRLFYSAGGALEKNHLYGIAGTPRLGLAYVPVRTSAKLFHGTRFRANAATGVEEPTLAIEFNSLYTQLLEVGDTADINAYHITPQAAERSRTYDVGVDQNILGEKLTLKAGYFHNVFDRQLEGVDGPALTQYFGLNIPAITSNPYFSAYVNSLAFSAQGAEVEVAWQPRPHFLFRGGYTYLDSRVLQSFASDALAANQGAATENPNLPGIPIGALGPLVGARPFRRAPNMGYFNAQYTRPRLTFALTGAMASRSDDSTYLEYEDVNGGNTLLLPNRNLDFGYVKLDLSVTYALKHGFTYFAQMDNLLNDQHIGPIGYPGLPLTFRTGLKLQLGGK
;
A
#
# COMPACT_ATOMS: atom_id res chain seq x y z
N MET A 1 44.49 -21.67 -20.42
CA MET A 1 44.92 -23.04 -20.70
C MET A 1 43.84 -23.94 -20.16
N PHE A 2 42.97 -24.38 -20.96
CA PHE A 2 42.07 -25.50 -21.06
C PHE A 2 40.84 -25.10 -21.90
N THR A 3 41.09 -25.24 -23.19
CA THR A 3 40.08 -25.34 -24.23
C THR A 3 39.81 -26.81 -24.54
N SER A 4 38.60 -27.07 -24.96
CA SER A 4 38.15 -28.29 -25.63
C SER A 4 37.88 -29.52 -24.75
N LEU A 5 36.56 -29.77 -24.57
CA LEU A 5 35.94 -31.12 -24.65
C LEU A 5 34.46 -30.97 -24.27
N GLY A 6 33.53 -31.06 -25.23
CA GLY A 6 32.09 -31.01 -24.94
C GLY A 6 31.16 -30.83 -26.14
N ARG A 7 31.65 -31.06 -27.37
CA ARG A 7 30.79 -31.07 -28.56
C ARG A 7 30.74 -32.49 -29.20
N ALA A 8 30.18 -33.48 -28.51
CA ALA A 8 29.96 -34.78 -29.14
C ALA A 8 28.98 -35.69 -28.34
N ALA A 9 27.83 -35.19 -27.89
CA ALA A 9 26.84 -36.08 -27.26
C ALA A 9 25.36 -35.73 -27.51
N VAL A 10 25.03 -34.87 -28.45
CA VAL A 10 23.59 -34.50 -28.71
C VAL A 10 23.15 -34.86 -30.14
N SER A 11 23.95 -35.57 -30.92
CA SER A 11 23.60 -35.88 -32.31
C SER A 11 23.30 -37.35 -32.62
N ARG A 12 22.90 -38.18 -31.68
CA ARG A 12 22.67 -39.63 -31.96
C ARG A 12 21.37 -40.25 -31.40
N TRP A 13 20.36 -39.46 -31.06
CA TRP A 13 19.04 -40.02 -30.62
C TRP A 13 17.80 -39.53 -31.40
N ILE A 14 17.94 -39.04 -32.58
CA ILE A 14 16.84 -38.72 -33.49
C ILE A 14 17.08 -39.44 -34.84
N ARG A 15 16.94 -40.76 -34.86
CA ARG A 15 16.62 -41.56 -36.05
C ARG A 15 16.29 -42.98 -35.64
N ALA A 16 15.04 -43.21 -35.27
CA ALA A 16 14.35 -44.49 -35.53
C ALA A 16 12.88 -44.39 -35.06
N GLY A 17 11.95 -44.18 -35.97
CA GLY A 17 10.79 -45.06 -36.00
C GLY A 17 9.50 -44.68 -35.25
N ILE A 18 9.11 -43.35 -35.11
CA ILE A 18 7.73 -43.03 -34.68
C ILE A 18 7.07 -41.93 -35.53
N THR A 19 7.40 -41.81 -36.79
CA THR A 19 6.88 -40.71 -37.63
C THR A 19 5.95 -41.17 -38.77
N ARG A 20 5.31 -42.37 -38.67
CA ARG A 20 4.36 -42.77 -39.70
C ARG A 20 2.98 -43.23 -39.22
N ARG A 21 2.74 -43.35 -37.90
CA ARG A 21 1.42 -43.75 -37.38
C ARG A 21 0.67 -42.66 -36.62
N VAL A 22 1.33 -41.60 -36.21
CA VAL A 22 0.68 -40.44 -35.56
C VAL A 22 0.22 -39.39 -36.56
N ALA A 23 0.83 -39.28 -37.73
CA ALA A 23 0.43 -38.35 -38.80
C ALA A 23 -0.82 -38.78 -39.56
N LEU A 24 -1.19 -40.06 -39.55
CA LEU A 24 -2.40 -40.59 -40.21
C LEU A 24 -3.62 -40.63 -39.28
N THR A 25 -3.44 -40.56 -37.98
CA THR A 25 -4.55 -40.44 -37.02
C THR A 25 -4.96 -39.02 -36.74
N LEU A 26 -4.10 -38.03 -37.00
CA LEU A 26 -4.40 -36.59 -36.92
C LEU A 26 -5.02 -36.02 -38.21
N LEU A 27 -4.88 -36.73 -39.33
CA LEU A 27 -5.49 -36.28 -40.60
C LEU A 27 -6.93 -36.86 -40.80
N GLY A 28 -7.37 -37.79 -39.94
CA GLY A 28 -8.71 -38.39 -40.00
C GLY A 28 -9.77 -37.69 -39.15
N PHE A 29 -9.41 -36.62 -38.43
CA PHE A 29 -10.34 -35.84 -37.59
C PHE A 29 -10.66 -34.45 -38.13
N LEU A 30 -10.26 -34.15 -39.37
CA LEU A 30 -10.69 -32.95 -40.10
C LEU A 30 -11.91 -33.30 -41.00
N ILE A 31 -12.88 -34.02 -40.48
CA ILE A 31 -14.24 -33.90 -40.96
C ILE A 31 -14.79 -32.63 -40.36
N THR A 32 -14.84 -31.57 -41.14
CA THR A 32 -15.60 -30.37 -40.91
C THR A 32 -17.07 -30.72 -40.67
N THR A 33 -17.46 -31.02 -39.46
CA THR A 33 -18.82 -30.77 -39.04
C THR A 33 -18.99 -29.25 -39.16
N CYS A 34 -19.82 -28.78 -40.07
CA CYS A 34 -20.39 -27.42 -39.97
C CYS A 34 -21.08 -27.36 -38.63
N ALA A 35 -20.39 -26.99 -37.59
CA ALA A 35 -20.99 -26.73 -36.31
C ALA A 35 -21.92 -25.53 -36.52
N GLN A 36 -23.21 -25.82 -36.48
CA GLN A 36 -24.22 -24.76 -36.43
C GLN A 36 -23.95 -23.91 -35.22
N ALA A 37 -23.73 -22.62 -35.38
CA ALA A 37 -23.39 -21.67 -34.32
C ALA A 37 -24.25 -20.42 -34.48
N VAL A 38 -24.82 -19.95 -33.38
CA VAL A 38 -25.39 -18.60 -33.36
C VAL A 38 -24.27 -17.60 -33.58
N VAL A 39 -24.45 -16.65 -34.45
CA VAL A 39 -23.52 -15.55 -34.72
C VAL A 39 -24.12 -14.25 -34.21
N ILE A 40 -23.48 -13.63 -33.25
CA ILE A 40 -23.88 -12.32 -32.73
C ILE A 40 -22.91 -11.29 -33.26
N ARG A 41 -23.42 -10.32 -33.99
CA ARG A 41 -22.69 -9.15 -34.49
C ARG A 41 -23.21 -7.91 -33.80
N GLY A 42 -22.37 -6.90 -33.62
CA GLY A 42 -22.80 -5.65 -33.06
C GLY A 42 -21.69 -4.64 -33.01
N ARG A 43 -21.97 -3.50 -32.42
CA ARG A 43 -21.00 -2.47 -32.14
C ARG A 43 -20.94 -2.19 -30.65
N LEU A 44 -19.73 -2.02 -30.17
CA LEU A 44 -19.45 -1.50 -28.83
C LEU A 44 -19.19 -0.03 -28.94
N THR A 45 -20.09 0.79 -28.37
CA THR A 45 -20.01 2.26 -28.45
C THR A 45 -20.14 2.88 -27.07
N ASP A 46 -19.72 4.13 -26.93
CA ASP A 46 -20.07 4.95 -25.77
C ASP A 46 -21.48 5.55 -25.90
N ALA A 47 -21.94 6.20 -24.83
CA ALA A 47 -23.24 6.86 -24.78
C ALA A 47 -23.42 8.03 -25.80
N LEU A 48 -22.34 8.49 -26.44
CA LEU A 48 -22.32 9.48 -27.50
C LEU A 48 -22.29 8.83 -28.90
N GLY A 49 -22.31 7.48 -28.97
CA GLY A 49 -22.23 6.72 -30.22
C GLY A 49 -20.83 6.58 -30.80
N LYS A 50 -19.78 6.99 -30.06
CA LYS A 50 -18.39 6.81 -30.48
C LYS A 50 -17.98 5.36 -30.27
N ALA A 51 -17.27 4.76 -31.22
CA ALA A 51 -16.71 3.43 -31.11
C ALA A 51 -15.78 3.31 -29.89
N VAL A 52 -15.80 2.15 -29.20
CA VAL A 52 -14.92 1.80 -28.09
C VAL A 52 -14.05 0.62 -28.51
N PRO A 53 -12.93 0.91 -29.24
CA PRO A 53 -12.04 -0.15 -29.74
C PRO A 53 -11.35 -0.88 -28.58
N GLY A 54 -11.09 -2.19 -28.76
CA GLY A 54 -10.39 -3.00 -27.76
C GLY A 54 -11.24 -3.37 -26.53
N GLY A 55 -12.47 -2.85 -26.41
CA GLY A 55 -13.39 -3.26 -25.37
C GLY A 55 -13.84 -4.71 -25.56
N MET A 56 -13.97 -5.47 -24.48
CA MET A 56 -14.38 -6.87 -24.49
C MET A 56 -15.89 -7.00 -24.40
N VAL A 57 -16.47 -7.78 -25.31
CA VAL A 57 -17.88 -8.19 -25.25
C VAL A 57 -17.96 -9.68 -24.96
N ARG A 58 -18.69 -10.06 -23.92
CA ARG A 58 -18.92 -11.45 -23.52
C ARG A 58 -20.36 -11.84 -23.74
N LEU A 59 -20.55 -13.03 -24.31
CA LEU A 59 -21.85 -13.68 -24.44
C LEU A 59 -22.06 -14.61 -23.24
N VAL A 60 -23.08 -14.37 -22.46
CA VAL A 60 -23.37 -15.12 -21.24
C VAL A 60 -24.69 -15.86 -21.37
N GLN A 61 -24.71 -17.14 -20.97
CA GLN A 61 -25.91 -17.96 -20.89
C GLN A 61 -25.96 -18.65 -19.52
N GLY A 62 -27.03 -18.42 -18.77
CA GLY A 62 -27.20 -19.04 -17.44
C GLY A 62 -26.05 -18.72 -16.48
N GLY A 63 -25.47 -17.53 -16.57
CA GLY A 63 -24.33 -17.10 -15.74
C GLY A 63 -22.96 -17.56 -16.24
N LYS A 64 -22.87 -18.29 -17.37
CA LYS A 64 -21.61 -18.75 -17.97
C LYS A 64 -21.26 -17.91 -19.20
N THR A 65 -19.99 -17.57 -19.38
CA THR A 65 -19.50 -17.04 -20.64
C THR A 65 -19.38 -18.17 -21.66
N VAL A 66 -20.18 -18.11 -22.71
CA VAL A 66 -20.23 -19.09 -23.82
C VAL A 66 -19.54 -18.58 -25.08
N GLY A 67 -19.10 -17.32 -25.09
CA GLY A 67 -18.32 -16.70 -26.15
C GLY A 67 -17.87 -15.30 -25.78
N PHE A 68 -16.82 -14.81 -26.42
CA PHE A 68 -16.38 -13.43 -26.26
C PHE A 68 -15.68 -12.91 -27.53
N ALA A 69 -15.65 -11.59 -27.69
CA ALA A 69 -14.88 -10.91 -28.72
C ALA A 69 -14.37 -9.56 -28.19
N TYR A 70 -13.31 -9.07 -28.80
CA TYR A 70 -12.87 -7.69 -28.62
C TYR A 70 -13.43 -6.84 -29.78
N ALA A 71 -13.82 -5.63 -29.46
CA ALA A 71 -14.31 -4.70 -30.46
C ALA A 71 -13.15 -4.22 -31.34
N GLU A 72 -13.37 -4.21 -32.65
CA GLU A 72 -12.45 -3.70 -33.66
C GLU A 72 -12.30 -2.16 -33.55
N THR A 73 -11.46 -1.57 -34.40
CA THR A 73 -11.21 -0.12 -34.38
C THR A 73 -12.45 0.74 -34.66
N ASP A 74 -13.44 0.21 -35.37
CA ASP A 74 -14.74 0.86 -35.60
C ASP A 74 -15.80 0.49 -34.55
N GLY A 75 -15.41 -0.25 -33.51
CA GLY A 75 -16.29 -0.77 -32.47
C GLY A 75 -17.04 -2.05 -32.82
N SER A 76 -16.92 -2.57 -34.03
CA SER A 76 -17.63 -3.80 -34.42
C SER A 76 -17.06 -5.03 -33.72
N PHE A 77 -17.93 -6.00 -33.41
CA PHE A 77 -17.54 -7.30 -32.87
C PHE A 77 -18.38 -8.43 -33.47
N GLU A 78 -17.82 -9.65 -33.48
CA GLU A 78 -18.53 -10.88 -33.86
C GLU A 78 -18.21 -11.98 -32.84
N ILE A 79 -19.26 -12.56 -32.25
CA ILE A 79 -19.16 -13.70 -31.33
C ILE A 79 -19.91 -14.88 -31.95
N ARG A 80 -19.28 -16.08 -31.92
CA ARG A 80 -19.89 -17.33 -32.35
C ARG A 80 -20.02 -18.25 -31.16
N SER A 81 -21.21 -18.86 -30.98
CA SER A 81 -21.45 -19.86 -29.93
C SER A 81 -22.23 -21.05 -30.51
N ALA A 82 -21.79 -22.26 -30.12
CA ALA A 82 -22.50 -23.47 -30.46
C ALA A 82 -23.78 -23.69 -29.64
N ASP A 83 -23.96 -22.90 -28.58
CA ASP A 83 -25.11 -22.97 -27.69
C ASP A 83 -26.33 -22.24 -28.33
N SER A 84 -27.54 -22.64 -27.95
CA SER A 84 -28.80 -21.99 -28.31
C SER A 84 -29.61 -21.67 -27.05
N GLY A 85 -30.43 -20.64 -27.09
CA GLY A 85 -31.29 -20.27 -25.98
C GLY A 85 -31.22 -18.76 -25.64
N ARG A 86 -31.48 -18.42 -24.39
CA ARG A 86 -31.46 -17.06 -23.91
C ARG A 86 -30.04 -16.66 -23.54
N PHE A 87 -29.57 -15.56 -24.11
CA PHE A 87 -28.25 -14.97 -23.92
C PHE A 87 -28.32 -13.56 -23.37
N THR A 88 -27.24 -13.13 -22.70
CA THR A 88 -27.01 -11.75 -22.29
C THR A 88 -25.64 -11.31 -22.80
N LEU A 89 -25.49 -10.12 -23.35
CA LEU A 89 -24.20 -9.52 -23.66
C LEU A 89 -23.71 -8.69 -22.47
N LEU A 90 -22.42 -8.86 -22.14
CA LEU A 90 -21.73 -8.05 -21.16
C LEU A 90 -20.58 -7.32 -21.87
N GLY A 91 -20.60 -5.98 -21.89
CA GLY A 91 -19.52 -5.17 -22.42
C GLY A 91 -18.64 -4.61 -21.32
N SER A 92 -17.32 -4.56 -21.55
CA SER A 92 -16.37 -3.91 -20.66
C SER A 92 -15.20 -3.30 -21.43
N ALA A 93 -14.75 -2.12 -21.04
CA ALA A 93 -13.57 -1.46 -21.60
C ALA A 93 -12.93 -0.55 -20.55
N ALA A 94 -11.62 -0.29 -20.66
CA ALA A 94 -10.93 0.66 -19.81
C ALA A 94 -11.55 2.06 -19.94
N GLY A 95 -11.79 2.73 -18.82
CA GLY A 95 -12.45 4.05 -18.78
C GLY A 95 -13.98 4.05 -18.97
N TYR A 96 -14.60 2.86 -19.02
CA TYR A 96 -16.04 2.71 -19.16
C TYR A 96 -16.63 1.81 -18.07
N LEU A 97 -17.92 2.05 -17.79
CA LEU A 97 -18.68 1.15 -16.91
C LEU A 97 -19.00 -0.14 -17.65
N PRO A 98 -18.87 -1.31 -16.99
CA PRO A 98 -19.39 -2.55 -17.54
C PRO A 98 -20.87 -2.40 -17.87
N ALA A 99 -21.28 -2.68 -19.11
CA ALA A 99 -22.67 -2.66 -19.52
C ALA A 99 -23.22 -4.08 -19.63
N ILE A 100 -24.42 -4.28 -19.09
CA ILE A 100 -25.24 -5.45 -19.32
C ILE A 100 -26.19 -5.09 -20.45
N GLY A 101 -26.02 -5.78 -21.59
CA GLY A 101 -26.93 -5.65 -22.71
C GLY A 101 -28.31 -6.29 -22.44
N LEU A 102 -29.22 -6.12 -23.34
CA LEU A 102 -30.54 -6.74 -23.25
C LEU A 102 -30.42 -8.27 -23.41
N ASP A 103 -31.26 -8.99 -22.69
CA ASP A 103 -31.44 -10.43 -22.91
C ASP A 103 -32.11 -10.69 -24.25
N PHE A 104 -31.60 -11.64 -25.00
CA PHE A 104 -32.17 -12.06 -26.29
C PHE A 104 -32.14 -13.58 -26.44
N TYR A 105 -32.90 -14.10 -27.40
CA TYR A 105 -32.92 -15.52 -27.74
C TYR A 105 -32.23 -15.74 -29.08
N GLY A 106 -31.36 -16.75 -29.18
CA GLY A 106 -30.66 -17.12 -30.41
C GLY A 106 -30.74 -18.62 -30.65
N GLY A 107 -31.14 -19.02 -31.85
CA GLY A 107 -31.06 -20.40 -32.34
C GLY A 107 -29.69 -20.69 -32.95
N THR A 108 -29.35 -21.98 -33.11
CA THR A 108 -28.02 -22.42 -33.58
C THR A 108 -27.63 -21.99 -35.01
N THR A 109 -28.53 -21.40 -35.76
CA THR A 109 -28.31 -20.90 -37.15
C THR A 109 -28.54 -19.41 -37.28
N ASP A 110 -28.86 -18.70 -36.18
CA ASP A 110 -29.24 -17.31 -36.25
C ASP A 110 -28.01 -16.40 -36.39
N VAL A 111 -28.15 -15.32 -37.17
CA VAL A 111 -27.24 -14.19 -37.20
C VAL A 111 -28.00 -13.02 -36.63
N LEU A 112 -27.61 -12.62 -35.43
CA LEU A 112 -28.28 -11.58 -34.64
C LEU A 112 -27.44 -10.33 -34.56
N GLN A 113 -28.10 -9.15 -34.70
CA GLN A 113 -27.47 -7.86 -34.50
C GLN A 113 -27.80 -7.35 -33.09
N GLN A 114 -26.76 -7.15 -32.28
CA GLN A 114 -26.89 -6.69 -30.88
C GLN A 114 -25.80 -5.71 -30.54
N ASP A 115 -26.14 -4.47 -30.34
CA ASP A 115 -25.17 -3.42 -29.94
C ASP A 115 -25.04 -3.36 -28.42
N VAL A 116 -23.85 -2.96 -27.95
CA VAL A 116 -23.56 -2.73 -26.55
C VAL A 116 -23.10 -1.29 -26.38
N VAL A 117 -23.79 -0.56 -25.50
CA VAL A 117 -23.42 0.84 -25.19
C VAL A 117 -22.80 0.89 -23.82
N LEU A 118 -21.55 1.39 -23.74
CA LEU A 118 -20.85 1.62 -22.50
C LEU A 118 -21.07 3.08 -22.04
N ALA A 119 -21.37 3.27 -20.78
CA ALA A 119 -21.32 4.59 -20.16
C ALA A 119 -19.87 4.93 -19.83
N ALA A 120 -19.40 6.13 -20.20
CA ALA A 120 -18.08 6.59 -19.80
C ALA A 120 -17.99 6.64 -18.26
N ASN A 121 -16.92 6.11 -17.71
CA ASN A 121 -16.71 6.07 -16.26
C ASN A 121 -16.25 7.46 -15.76
N THR A 122 -17.14 8.44 -15.82
CA THR A 122 -16.82 9.80 -15.42
C THR A 122 -16.88 10.03 -13.91
N VAL A 123 -17.46 9.12 -13.12
CA VAL A 123 -17.61 9.24 -11.64
C VAL A 123 -17.86 7.92 -10.92
N ARG A 124 -18.13 6.83 -11.62
CA ARG A 124 -18.44 5.55 -10.95
C ARG A 124 -17.19 4.71 -10.71
N GLN A 125 -16.90 4.53 -9.47
CA GLN A 125 -16.10 3.43 -8.94
C GLN A 125 -16.97 2.16 -8.79
N ASP A 126 -17.50 1.60 -9.86
CA ASP A 126 -17.88 0.18 -9.89
C ASP A 126 -16.60 -0.67 -10.04
N ILE A 127 -15.60 -0.31 -9.25
CA ILE A 127 -14.33 -0.99 -9.18
C ILE A 127 -14.56 -2.24 -8.36
N THR A 128 -14.26 -3.34 -8.95
CA THR A 128 -14.21 -4.63 -8.28
C THR A 128 -12.96 -4.63 -7.40
N VAL A 129 -13.16 -4.69 -6.10
CA VAL A 129 -12.06 -4.70 -5.13
C VAL A 129 -11.74 -6.15 -4.79
N SER A 130 -10.47 -6.48 -4.79
CA SER A 130 -9.98 -7.80 -4.37
C SER A 130 -9.89 -7.97 -2.84
N ALA A 131 -10.28 -6.95 -2.08
CA ALA A 131 -10.25 -6.93 -0.60
C ALA A 131 -11.01 -8.08 0.10
N THR A 132 -11.81 -8.83 -0.62
CA THR A 132 -12.52 -10.02 -0.12
C THR A 132 -11.99 -11.31 -0.71
N GLY A 133 -10.82 -11.29 -1.38
CA GLY A 133 -10.25 -12.42 -2.12
C GLY A 133 -11.00 -12.76 -3.40
N ILE A 134 -12.25 -12.34 -3.54
CA ILE A 134 -13.08 -12.51 -4.72
C ILE A 134 -13.44 -11.11 -5.23
N PRO A 135 -13.28 -10.82 -6.53
CA PRO A 135 -13.68 -9.55 -7.11
C PRO A 135 -15.13 -9.21 -6.77
N THR A 136 -15.34 -8.23 -5.87
CA THR A 136 -16.64 -7.87 -5.32
C THR A 136 -16.99 -6.43 -5.67
N PRO A 137 -18.20 -6.16 -6.22
CA PRO A 137 -18.65 -4.79 -6.47
C PRO A 137 -18.70 -3.96 -5.18
N LEU A 138 -18.28 -2.69 -5.23
CA LEU A 138 -18.29 -1.78 -4.09
C LEU A 138 -19.58 -1.78 -3.25
N PRO A 139 -20.82 -1.80 -3.85
CA PRO A 139 -22.03 -1.83 -3.04
C PRO A 139 -22.23 -3.08 -2.19
N GLN A 140 -21.53 -4.17 -2.52
CA GLN A 140 -21.61 -5.46 -1.81
C GLN A 140 -20.49 -5.63 -0.77
N LEU A 141 -19.47 -4.76 -0.78
CA LEU A 141 -18.37 -4.81 0.17
C LEU A 141 -18.86 -4.53 1.58
N THR A 142 -18.44 -5.34 2.52
CA THR A 142 -18.74 -5.16 3.95
C THR A 142 -17.69 -4.30 4.63
N SER A 143 -16.45 -4.28 4.12
CA SER A 143 -15.34 -3.47 4.65
C SER A 143 -15.25 -2.09 4.00
N PRO A 144 -14.72 -1.09 4.69
CA PRO A 144 -14.43 0.22 4.12
C PRO A 144 -13.17 0.17 3.26
N VAL A 145 -13.33 0.43 1.96
CA VAL A 145 -12.23 0.46 0.99
C VAL A 145 -12.22 1.80 0.26
N SER A 146 -11.04 2.38 0.11
CA SER A 146 -10.78 3.52 -0.77
C SER A 146 -10.03 3.03 -2.00
N VAL A 147 -10.51 3.41 -3.16
CA VAL A 147 -9.84 3.11 -4.44
C VAL A 147 -9.31 4.40 -5.02
N ILE A 148 -8.01 4.44 -5.25
CA ILE A 148 -7.28 5.57 -5.80
C ILE A 148 -6.87 5.18 -7.22
N PRO A 149 -7.45 5.82 -8.24
CA PRO A 149 -7.11 5.53 -9.63
C PRO A 149 -5.74 6.11 -10.00
N ALA A 150 -5.14 5.60 -11.06
CA ALA A 150 -3.82 6.04 -11.55
C ALA A 150 -3.72 7.56 -11.74
N GLU A 151 -4.78 8.18 -12.24
CA GLU A 151 -4.84 9.62 -12.55
C GLU A 151 -4.65 10.51 -11.31
N ALA A 152 -4.94 9.97 -10.11
CA ALA A 152 -4.76 10.72 -8.85
C ALA A 152 -3.28 10.92 -8.49
N ALA A 153 -2.40 10.03 -8.95
CA ALA A 153 -0.95 10.10 -8.72
C ALA A 153 -0.16 10.46 -10.00
N GLU A 154 -0.80 10.55 -11.16
CA GLU A 154 -0.12 10.63 -12.47
C GLU A 154 0.86 11.79 -12.59
N LEU A 155 0.53 12.96 -12.06
CA LEU A 155 1.40 14.15 -12.13
C LEU A 155 2.38 14.24 -10.96
N GLN A 156 2.21 13.41 -9.93
CA GLN A 156 3.09 13.39 -8.76
C GLN A 156 4.30 12.49 -8.99
N PRO A 157 5.47 12.80 -8.42
CA PRO A 157 6.64 11.93 -8.48
C PRO A 157 6.43 10.58 -7.79
N GLY A 158 5.77 10.60 -6.64
CA GLY A 158 5.46 9.44 -5.80
C GLY A 158 3.98 9.28 -5.50
N ILE A 159 3.65 8.30 -4.68
CA ILE A 159 2.25 7.96 -4.31
C ILE A 159 1.77 8.64 -3.03
N VAL A 160 2.65 9.29 -2.27
CA VAL A 160 2.38 9.84 -0.92
C VAL A 160 1.19 10.81 -0.93
N ASP A 161 1.16 11.78 -1.86
CA ASP A 161 0.08 12.77 -1.93
C ASP A 161 -1.26 12.18 -2.38
N ALA A 162 -1.23 11.11 -3.17
CA ALA A 162 -2.44 10.38 -3.51
C ALA A 162 -2.99 9.59 -2.31
N LEU A 163 -2.13 9.00 -1.49
CA LEU A 163 -2.51 8.32 -0.25
C LEU A 163 -3.07 9.29 0.81
N ARG A 164 -2.59 10.54 0.87
CA ARG A 164 -3.17 11.60 1.74
C ARG A 164 -4.64 11.87 1.45
N GLN A 165 -5.15 11.50 0.27
CA GLN A 165 -6.56 11.59 -0.08
C GLN A 165 -7.39 10.39 0.38
N THR A 166 -6.92 9.64 1.36
CA THR A 166 -7.64 8.51 1.97
C THR A 166 -8.11 8.89 3.38
N PRO A 167 -9.39 8.70 3.72
CA PRO A 167 -9.86 8.93 5.09
C PRO A 167 -9.08 8.08 6.10
N GLY A 168 -8.73 8.68 7.22
CA GLY A 168 -7.98 8.00 8.29
C GLY A 168 -6.51 7.74 8.00
N ALA A 169 -5.99 8.14 6.84
CA ALA A 169 -4.57 8.03 6.50
C ALA A 169 -3.82 9.28 6.97
N PHE A 170 -2.83 9.08 7.83
CA PHE A 170 -1.88 10.10 8.24
C PHE A 170 -0.48 9.66 7.81
N LEU A 171 0.14 10.43 6.92
CA LEU A 171 1.48 10.15 6.41
C LEU A 171 2.47 11.11 7.04
N VAL A 172 3.49 10.53 7.63
CA VAL A 172 4.62 11.23 8.27
C VAL A 172 5.84 10.99 7.41
N GLN A 173 6.40 12.06 6.86
CA GLN A 173 7.57 12.05 6.00
C GLN A 173 8.71 12.79 6.68
N THR A 174 9.83 12.13 6.93
CA THR A 174 11.03 12.73 7.50
C THR A 174 11.86 13.40 6.41
N GLY A 175 11.75 14.73 6.31
CA GLY A 175 12.42 15.49 5.25
C GLY A 175 11.55 15.67 4.01
N GLN A 176 12.20 15.72 2.85
CA GLN A 176 11.59 16.13 1.59
C GLN A 176 11.34 14.94 0.64
N LEU A 177 11.37 15.14 -0.68
CA LEU A 177 11.09 14.05 -1.62
C LEU A 177 12.15 12.94 -1.49
N GLY A 178 11.70 11.70 -1.31
CA GLY A 178 12.56 10.53 -1.05
C GLY A 178 12.85 10.27 0.43
N GLY A 179 12.45 11.18 1.33
CA GLY A 179 12.58 10.95 2.78
C GLY A 179 11.63 9.85 3.27
N VAL A 180 12.10 9.08 4.26
CA VAL A 180 11.35 7.96 4.86
C VAL A 180 9.94 8.38 5.21
N THR A 181 8.98 7.66 4.67
CA THR A 181 7.55 7.99 4.82
C THR A 181 6.75 6.84 5.38
N SER A 182 6.20 7.05 6.56
CA SER A 182 5.36 6.09 7.28
C SER A 182 3.87 6.43 7.13
N LEU A 183 3.03 5.40 7.00
CA LEU A 183 1.58 5.52 6.95
C LEU A 183 0.96 5.05 8.28
N PHE A 184 0.19 5.90 8.92
CA PHE A 184 -0.60 5.58 10.10
C PHE A 184 -2.10 5.56 9.73
N LEU A 185 -2.66 4.37 9.58
CA LEU A 185 -4.05 4.22 9.15
C LEU A 185 -4.96 4.03 10.36
N ARG A 186 -5.97 4.93 10.53
CA ARG A 186 -6.92 4.91 11.65
C ARG A 186 -6.27 4.79 13.02
N GLY A 187 -5.08 5.40 13.18
CA GLY A 187 -4.33 5.43 14.43
C GLY A 187 -3.50 4.19 14.73
N GLY A 188 -3.47 3.17 13.86
CA GLY A 188 -2.58 2.03 13.97
C GLY A 188 -1.10 2.40 13.75
N ASN A 189 -0.17 1.51 14.08
CA ASN A 189 1.24 1.66 13.77
C ASN A 189 1.50 1.57 12.25
N SER A 190 2.63 2.11 11.80
CA SER A 190 2.99 2.04 10.37
C SER A 190 3.27 0.61 9.92
N THR A 191 3.88 -0.21 10.77
CA THR A 191 4.17 -1.63 10.56
C THR A 191 2.93 -2.52 10.46
N ALA A 192 1.79 -2.06 11.00
CA ALA A 192 0.51 -2.76 10.93
C ALA A 192 -0.24 -2.60 9.59
N ASN A 193 0.39 -2.04 8.56
CA ASN A 193 -0.21 -1.80 7.25
C ASN A 193 0.49 -2.61 6.17
N LEU A 194 -0.05 -3.78 5.84
CA LEU A 194 0.49 -4.62 4.77
C LEU A 194 0.43 -3.90 3.41
N VAL A 195 1.55 -3.81 2.73
CA VAL A 195 1.63 -3.32 1.35
C VAL A 195 1.84 -4.49 0.40
N THR A 196 1.08 -4.53 -0.69
CA THR A 196 1.27 -5.54 -1.73
C THR A 196 1.48 -4.88 -3.08
N VAL A 197 2.39 -5.45 -3.89
CA VAL A 197 2.59 -5.10 -5.30
C VAL A 197 2.14 -6.28 -6.14
N ASP A 198 1.08 -6.09 -6.94
CA ASP A 198 0.44 -7.15 -7.73
C ASP A 198 0.05 -8.39 -6.88
N GLY A 199 -0.27 -8.13 -5.60
CA GLY A 199 -0.64 -9.14 -4.61
C GLY A 199 0.52 -9.90 -3.97
N ILE A 200 1.76 -9.46 -4.17
CA ILE A 200 2.98 -9.95 -3.49
C ILE A 200 3.27 -9.02 -2.34
N PRO A 201 3.42 -9.50 -1.08
CA PRO A 201 3.82 -8.64 0.03
C PRO A 201 5.13 -7.90 -0.27
N ALA A 202 5.13 -6.60 -0.02
CA ALA A 202 6.21 -5.69 -0.38
C ALA A 202 6.94 -5.13 0.84
N ASP A 203 6.41 -5.38 2.04
CA ASP A 203 7.01 -4.96 3.29
C ASP A 203 8.30 -5.74 3.58
N ASP A 204 9.16 -5.15 4.39
CA ASP A 204 10.27 -5.85 5.01
C ASP A 204 9.77 -6.93 5.96
N VAL A 205 10.66 -7.80 6.41
CA VAL A 205 10.33 -8.77 7.45
C VAL A 205 9.95 -8.02 8.72
N GLY A 206 8.67 -8.14 9.12
CA GLY A 206 8.09 -7.42 10.27
C GLY A 206 7.35 -6.13 9.91
N GLY A 207 6.92 -5.95 8.66
CA GLY A 207 5.91 -4.98 8.28
C GLY A 207 6.41 -3.55 7.97
N VAL A 208 7.71 -3.29 7.97
CA VAL A 208 8.23 -1.96 7.60
C VAL A 208 8.09 -1.72 6.10
N PHE A 209 7.58 -0.56 5.70
CA PHE A 209 7.50 -0.14 4.31
C PHE A 209 7.68 1.38 4.17
N ASP A 210 8.63 1.79 3.32
CA ASP A 210 8.84 3.20 3.01
C ASP A 210 8.01 3.63 1.80
N PHE A 211 7.01 4.50 2.03
CA PHE A 211 6.17 5.07 0.97
C PHE A 211 6.87 6.20 0.21
N GLY A 212 7.94 6.78 0.78
CA GLY A 212 8.68 7.92 0.21
C GLY A 212 9.45 7.59 -1.06
N THR A 213 9.90 6.34 -1.18
CA THR A 213 10.68 5.84 -2.33
C THR A 213 9.80 5.30 -3.47
N VAL A 214 8.47 5.15 -3.25
CA VAL A 214 7.56 4.56 -4.23
C VAL A 214 7.17 5.56 -5.33
N SER A 215 7.71 5.35 -6.54
CA SER A 215 7.35 6.11 -7.72
C SER A 215 5.88 5.89 -8.13
N SER A 216 5.19 6.95 -8.57
CA SER A 216 3.86 6.87 -9.19
C SER A 216 3.87 6.16 -10.56
N ALA A 217 5.03 6.01 -11.18
CA ALA A 217 5.19 5.34 -12.45
C ALA A 217 4.75 3.87 -12.38
N ALA A 218 4.06 3.42 -13.41
CA ALA A 218 3.54 2.05 -13.50
C ALA A 218 2.60 1.66 -12.33
N ILE A 219 1.89 2.61 -11.74
CA ILE A 219 0.76 2.37 -10.85
C ILE A 219 -0.54 2.54 -11.63
N GLY A 220 -1.29 1.45 -11.80
CA GLY A 220 -2.58 1.46 -12.49
C GLY A 220 -3.73 1.78 -11.55
N LYS A 221 -3.62 1.32 -10.31
CA LYS A 221 -4.63 1.49 -9.27
C LYS A 221 -4.01 1.22 -7.90
N MET A 222 -4.51 1.91 -6.87
CA MET A 222 -4.21 1.61 -5.47
C MET A 222 -5.52 1.34 -4.73
N ASP A 223 -5.62 0.20 -4.06
CA ASP A 223 -6.74 -0.12 -3.16
C ASP A 223 -6.26 0.00 -1.72
N VAL A 224 -6.95 0.78 -0.89
CA VAL A 224 -6.66 0.93 0.53
C VAL A 224 -7.81 0.36 1.34
N VAL A 225 -7.61 -0.81 1.94
CA VAL A 225 -8.53 -1.43 2.89
C VAL A 225 -8.27 -0.83 4.27
N ARG A 226 -9.31 -0.27 4.89
CA ARG A 226 -9.18 0.41 6.20
C ARG A 226 -9.71 -0.49 7.32
N GLY A 227 -8.82 -0.93 8.17
CA GLY A 227 -9.04 -1.88 9.26
C GLY A 227 -8.38 -3.23 9.00
N PRO A 228 -8.25 -4.08 10.03
CA PRO A 228 -7.59 -5.37 9.94
C PRO A 228 -8.16 -6.26 8.87
N ASP A 229 -7.31 -6.94 8.14
CA ASP A 229 -7.71 -7.95 7.15
C ASP A 229 -6.73 -9.14 7.09
N SER A 230 -6.11 -9.47 8.23
CA SER A 230 -5.21 -10.64 8.32
C SER A 230 -5.92 -11.95 7.99
N ALA A 231 -7.24 -11.98 8.07
CA ALA A 231 -8.05 -13.13 7.62
C ALA A 231 -7.89 -13.45 6.12
N MET A 232 -7.50 -12.48 5.30
CA MET A 232 -7.35 -12.63 3.84
C MET A 232 -5.92 -12.43 3.36
N TYR A 233 -5.17 -11.60 4.06
CA TYR A 233 -3.86 -11.15 3.60
C TYR A 233 -2.71 -11.67 4.47
N GLY A 234 -3.01 -12.27 5.62
CA GLY A 234 -2.02 -12.80 6.57
C GLY A 234 -1.51 -11.76 7.56
N THR A 235 -0.33 -12.02 8.07
CA THR A 235 0.34 -11.13 9.02
C THR A 235 0.58 -9.73 8.43
N ASP A 236 0.87 -8.75 9.30
CA ASP A 236 1.09 -7.32 9.01
C ASP A 236 -0.14 -6.55 8.47
N ALA A 237 -1.27 -7.22 8.24
CA ALA A 237 -2.54 -6.58 7.91
C ALA A 237 -3.35 -6.19 9.16
N GLY A 238 -2.69 -5.61 10.17
CA GLY A 238 -3.23 -5.31 11.50
C GLY A 238 -4.06 -4.01 11.56
N ALA A 239 -3.75 -3.00 10.74
CA ALA A 239 -4.49 -1.74 10.65
C ALA A 239 -5.08 -1.49 9.26
N GLY A 240 -4.48 -2.05 8.22
CA GLY A 240 -4.96 -1.93 6.85
C GLY A 240 -4.17 -2.72 5.83
N VAL A 241 -4.62 -2.64 4.57
CA VAL A 241 -3.91 -3.21 3.42
C VAL A 241 -3.87 -2.18 2.30
N ILE A 242 -2.70 -1.97 1.74
CA ILE A 242 -2.48 -1.12 0.57
C ILE A 242 -2.05 -2.02 -0.59
N ASN A 243 -2.91 -2.16 -1.60
CA ASN A 243 -2.60 -2.95 -2.78
C ASN A 243 -2.26 -2.04 -3.97
N LEU A 244 -1.05 -2.17 -4.50
CA LEU A 244 -0.54 -1.46 -5.67
C LEU A 244 -0.63 -2.40 -6.89
N GLU A 245 -1.37 -2.01 -7.92
CA GLU A 245 -1.53 -2.82 -9.12
C GLU A 245 -0.80 -2.18 -10.32
N THR A 246 0.03 -2.98 -11.00
CA THR A 246 0.68 -2.58 -12.25
C THR A 246 -0.33 -2.57 -13.41
N PRO A 247 -0.35 -1.55 -14.28
CA PRO A 247 -1.25 -1.48 -15.43
C PRO A 247 -1.13 -2.71 -16.34
N ARG A 248 -2.21 -2.96 -17.09
CA ARG A 248 -2.25 -3.98 -18.15
C ARG A 248 -2.38 -3.34 -19.52
N GLY A 249 -1.90 -4.00 -20.53
CA GLY A 249 -2.19 -3.60 -21.91
C GLY A 249 -3.68 -3.83 -22.23
N THR A 250 -4.33 -2.82 -22.81
CA THR A 250 -5.78 -2.86 -23.11
C THR A 250 -6.11 -2.47 -24.54
N THR A 251 -5.16 -1.93 -25.29
CA THR A 251 -5.37 -1.41 -26.64
C THR A 251 -4.89 -2.39 -27.71
N LEU A 252 -5.63 -2.54 -28.80
CA LEU A 252 -5.24 -3.40 -29.92
C LEU A 252 -4.01 -2.86 -30.68
N GLU A 253 -3.97 -1.54 -30.88
CA GLU A 253 -2.75 -0.90 -31.36
C GLU A 253 -1.83 -0.62 -30.16
N PRO A 254 -0.52 -0.95 -30.24
CA PRO A 254 0.41 -0.61 -29.19
C PRO A 254 0.34 0.88 -28.82
N GLN A 255 0.23 1.17 -27.54
CA GLN A 255 0.23 2.52 -27.01
C GLN A 255 1.57 2.82 -26.36
N ILE A 256 2.26 3.85 -26.82
CA ILE A 256 3.48 4.37 -26.20
C ILE A 256 3.11 5.69 -25.54
N ASN A 257 3.43 5.83 -24.26
CA ASN A 257 3.33 7.09 -23.56
C ASN A 257 4.72 7.52 -23.13
N TYR A 258 5.05 8.78 -23.35
CA TYR A 258 6.23 9.45 -22.81
C TYR A 258 5.79 10.68 -22.02
N GLU A 259 6.38 10.88 -20.85
CA GLU A 259 6.20 12.06 -20.04
C GLU A 259 7.56 12.56 -19.57
N GLY A 260 7.83 13.84 -19.81
CA GLY A 260 9.03 14.50 -19.31
C GLY A 260 8.69 15.84 -18.69
N ASP A 261 9.20 16.10 -17.50
CA ASP A 261 9.03 17.37 -16.80
C ASP A 261 10.32 17.83 -16.11
N ALA A 262 10.35 19.15 -15.88
CA ALA A 262 11.39 19.81 -15.14
C ALA A 262 10.80 20.88 -14.22
N GLY A 263 11.48 21.16 -13.11
CA GLY A 263 11.03 22.11 -12.11
C GLY A 263 12.15 22.83 -11.38
N ASN A 264 11.77 23.59 -10.35
CA ASN A 264 12.73 24.15 -9.41
C ASN A 264 13.44 23.03 -8.62
N LEU A 265 14.42 23.38 -7.80
CA LEU A 265 15.23 22.46 -7.01
C LEU A 265 15.95 21.41 -7.87
N TYR A 266 16.33 21.77 -9.10
CA TYR A 266 16.95 20.88 -10.08
C TYR A 266 16.16 19.57 -10.28
N THR A 267 14.83 19.63 -10.22
CA THR A 267 13.97 18.46 -10.39
C THR A 267 13.80 18.15 -11.87
N TYR A 268 14.07 16.90 -12.27
CA TYR A 268 13.85 16.36 -13.60
C TYR A 268 13.21 15.00 -13.49
N ARG A 269 12.14 14.75 -14.23
CA ARG A 269 11.49 13.45 -14.31
C ARG A 269 11.28 13.06 -15.78
N ASN A 270 11.58 11.81 -16.09
CA ASN A 270 11.29 11.21 -17.37
C ASN A 270 10.66 9.82 -17.17
N GLN A 271 9.59 9.55 -17.86
CA GLN A 271 8.98 8.23 -17.85
C GLN A 271 8.49 7.83 -19.25
N VAL A 272 8.57 6.55 -19.51
CA VAL A 272 8.07 5.94 -20.75
C VAL A 272 7.30 4.68 -20.41
N SER A 273 6.19 4.46 -21.11
CA SER A 273 5.46 3.19 -21.02
C SER A 273 5.02 2.71 -22.39
N LEU A 274 4.92 1.40 -22.52
CA LEU A 274 4.42 0.70 -23.70
C LEU A 274 3.40 -0.33 -23.26
N GLY A 275 2.21 -0.35 -23.86
CA GLY A 275 1.19 -1.35 -23.57
C GLY A 275 0.35 -1.68 -24.77
N GLY A 276 -0.27 -2.86 -24.76
CA GLY A 276 -1.17 -3.28 -25.81
C GLY A 276 -1.62 -4.72 -25.67
N THR A 277 -2.42 -5.17 -26.63
CA THR A 277 -2.87 -6.56 -26.74
C THR A 277 -2.52 -7.12 -28.12
N LEU A 278 -2.05 -8.36 -28.16
CA LEU A 278 -1.78 -9.08 -29.38
C LEU A 278 -2.43 -10.46 -29.31
N ARG A 279 -3.60 -10.63 -29.92
CA ARG A 279 -4.43 -11.85 -29.87
C ARG A 279 -4.77 -12.24 -28.43
N ARG A 280 -4.04 -13.20 -27.85
CA ARG A 280 -4.25 -13.75 -26.48
C ARG A 280 -3.25 -13.20 -25.47
N LEU A 281 -2.34 -12.35 -25.91
CA LEU A 281 -1.31 -11.73 -25.10
C LEU A 281 -1.73 -10.30 -24.78
N ASP A 282 -1.73 -9.91 -23.51
CA ASP A 282 -1.68 -8.52 -23.07
C ASP A 282 -0.31 -8.23 -22.49
N TYR A 283 0.21 -7.02 -22.72
CA TYR A 283 1.52 -6.63 -22.24
C TYR A 283 1.56 -5.16 -21.87
N PHE A 284 2.30 -4.87 -20.82
CA PHE A 284 2.63 -3.53 -20.37
C PHE A 284 4.07 -3.51 -19.88
N GLY A 285 4.79 -2.43 -20.14
CA GLY A 285 6.11 -2.17 -19.60
C GLY A 285 6.29 -0.68 -19.39
N ALA A 286 7.02 -0.29 -18.35
CA ALA A 286 7.31 1.10 -18.05
C ALA A 286 8.69 1.26 -17.42
N PHE A 287 9.29 2.43 -17.64
CA PHE A 287 10.48 2.90 -16.99
C PHE A 287 10.30 4.37 -16.58
N SER A 288 10.79 4.74 -15.41
CA SER A 288 10.79 6.11 -14.91
C SER A 288 12.10 6.42 -14.20
N ARG A 289 12.57 7.64 -14.35
CA ARG A 289 13.66 8.20 -13.55
C ARG A 289 13.30 9.59 -13.08
N ILE A 290 13.62 9.88 -11.81
CA ILE A 290 13.53 11.20 -11.19
C ILE A 290 14.85 11.54 -10.50
N ASP A 291 15.23 12.80 -10.60
CA ASP A 291 16.39 13.39 -9.94
C ASP A 291 15.96 14.75 -9.37
N THR A 292 16.30 15.04 -8.12
CA THR A 292 16.09 16.36 -7.48
C THR A 292 17.16 16.65 -6.43
N SER A 293 17.47 17.91 -6.22
CA SER A 293 18.37 18.33 -5.12
C SER A 293 17.63 18.55 -3.80
N ASN A 294 16.27 18.55 -3.84
CA ASN A 294 15.45 19.05 -2.75
C ASN A 294 15.86 20.47 -2.31
N ALA A 295 15.32 21.01 -1.22
CA ALA A 295 15.63 22.36 -0.76
C ALA A 295 16.66 22.38 0.39
N GLU A 296 16.65 21.34 1.23
CA GLU A 296 17.63 21.22 2.31
C GLU A 296 19.00 20.79 1.76
N PRO A 297 20.10 21.32 2.30
CA PRO A 297 21.43 20.89 1.92
C PRO A 297 21.62 19.38 2.18
N LEU A 298 22.26 18.68 1.24
CA LEU A 298 22.54 17.25 1.28
C LEU A 298 21.31 16.32 1.21
N ASP A 299 20.10 16.86 1.01
CA ASP A 299 18.84 16.12 0.88
C ASP A 299 18.54 15.80 -0.61
N THR A 300 19.49 15.20 -1.33
CA THR A 300 19.31 14.86 -2.72
C THR A 300 18.50 13.56 -2.86
N TYR A 301 17.69 13.46 -3.91
CA TYR A 301 16.95 12.23 -4.21
C TYR A 301 17.09 11.83 -5.67
N HIS A 302 17.41 10.56 -5.88
CA HIS A 302 17.52 9.90 -7.18
C HIS A 302 16.76 8.59 -7.14
N SER A 303 15.87 8.38 -8.09
CA SER A 303 15.15 7.08 -8.17
C SER A 303 14.94 6.66 -9.61
N SER A 304 15.07 5.36 -9.87
CA SER A 304 14.68 4.73 -11.11
C SER A 304 13.73 3.55 -10.82
N THR A 305 12.66 3.46 -11.60
CA THR A 305 11.67 2.39 -11.46
C THR A 305 11.40 1.77 -12.81
N SER A 306 11.43 0.44 -12.90
CA SER A 306 10.98 -0.32 -14.06
C SER A 306 9.91 -1.32 -13.65
N ALA A 307 8.92 -1.54 -14.54
CA ALA A 307 7.86 -2.51 -14.30
C ALA A 307 7.39 -3.16 -15.59
N ALA A 308 6.96 -4.42 -15.49
CA ALA A 308 6.29 -5.10 -16.59
C ALA A 308 5.15 -5.98 -16.08
N ASN A 309 4.10 -6.11 -16.89
CA ASN A 309 2.93 -6.93 -16.62
C ASN A 309 2.51 -7.59 -17.93
N ILE A 310 2.64 -8.91 -18.01
CA ILE A 310 2.42 -9.70 -19.22
C ILE A 310 1.41 -10.80 -18.90
N GLY A 311 0.28 -10.82 -19.61
CA GLY A 311 -0.77 -11.79 -19.45
C GLY A 311 -0.96 -12.63 -20.71
N TYR A 312 -1.21 -13.93 -20.60
CA TYR A 312 -1.55 -14.82 -21.69
C TYR A 312 -2.82 -15.60 -21.37
N ASP A 313 -3.83 -15.45 -22.23
CA ASP A 313 -5.09 -16.18 -22.15
C ASP A 313 -5.03 -17.44 -23.01
N PHE A 314 -5.05 -18.63 -22.36
CA PHE A 314 -5.00 -19.91 -23.07
C PHE A 314 -6.31 -20.25 -23.79
N ASN A 315 -7.48 -19.93 -23.16
CA ASN A 315 -8.78 -20.39 -23.68
C ASN A 315 -10.00 -19.58 -23.17
N GLY A 316 -9.81 -18.37 -22.65
CA GLY A 316 -10.88 -17.55 -22.05
C GLY A 316 -11.28 -17.94 -20.63
N ASN A 317 -10.86 -19.12 -20.16
CA ASN A 317 -11.10 -19.59 -18.79
C ASN A 317 -9.80 -19.79 -17.99
N THR A 318 -8.65 -19.84 -18.65
CA THR A 318 -7.34 -20.06 -18.06
C THR A 318 -6.40 -18.99 -18.53
N GLN A 319 -5.83 -18.23 -17.61
CA GLN A 319 -4.83 -17.20 -17.90
C GLN A 319 -3.61 -17.39 -17.02
N MET A 320 -2.47 -17.02 -17.56
CA MET A 320 -1.21 -16.89 -16.83
C MET A 320 -0.74 -15.46 -16.92
N ARG A 321 -0.22 -14.93 -15.82
CA ARG A 321 0.29 -13.58 -15.73
C ARG A 321 1.64 -13.56 -15.05
N PHE A 322 2.56 -12.82 -15.64
CA PHE A 322 3.86 -12.49 -15.08
C PHE A 322 3.90 -11.00 -14.76
N THR A 323 4.32 -10.66 -13.55
CA THR A 323 4.56 -9.28 -13.13
C THR A 323 5.97 -9.14 -12.58
N ILE A 324 6.58 -7.99 -12.81
CA ILE A 324 7.86 -7.60 -12.22
C ILE A 324 7.87 -6.08 -12.02
N ARG A 325 8.37 -5.65 -10.87
CA ARG A 325 8.68 -4.25 -10.55
C ARG A 325 10.03 -4.20 -9.86
N ASN A 326 10.93 -3.37 -10.37
CA ASN A 326 12.21 -3.06 -9.75
C ASN A 326 12.28 -1.55 -9.50
N ALA A 327 12.72 -1.17 -8.33
CA ALA A 327 12.97 0.22 -7.96
C ALA A 327 14.33 0.32 -7.27
N ASP A 328 15.12 1.30 -7.69
CA ASP A 328 16.39 1.63 -7.08
C ASP A 328 16.34 3.11 -6.72
N SER A 329 16.62 3.48 -5.48
CA SER A 329 16.66 4.87 -5.02
C SER A 329 17.85 5.16 -4.11
N VAL A 330 18.25 6.41 -4.11
CA VAL A 330 19.25 6.96 -3.18
C VAL A 330 18.74 8.31 -2.70
N SER A 331 18.63 8.44 -1.38
CA SER A 331 18.18 9.65 -0.69
C SER A 331 19.29 10.21 0.20
N GLY A 332 19.42 11.51 0.26
CA GLY A 332 20.16 12.17 1.35
C GLY A 332 19.34 12.06 2.64
N VAL A 333 20.02 11.91 3.77
CA VAL A 333 19.42 11.87 5.12
C VAL A 333 20.05 12.97 5.98
N PRO A 334 19.62 14.24 5.80
CA PRO A 334 20.24 15.39 6.48
C PRO A 334 19.97 15.45 7.99
N GLY A 335 19.12 14.58 8.53
CA GLY A 335 18.69 14.58 9.92
C GLY A 335 17.67 15.68 10.25
N PRO A 336 17.34 15.89 11.53
CA PRO A 336 16.37 16.90 11.97
C PRO A 336 16.98 18.32 11.93
N TYR A 337 17.01 18.93 10.75
CA TYR A 337 17.67 20.20 10.47
C TYR A 337 17.30 21.33 11.44
N ASP A 338 16.01 21.44 11.81
CA ASP A 338 15.55 22.49 12.73
C ASP A 338 16.09 22.33 14.17
N PHE A 339 16.53 21.12 14.54
CA PHE A 339 17.11 20.83 15.85
C PHE A 339 18.64 21.02 15.85
N GLN A 340 19.25 20.73 14.69
CA GLN A 340 20.71 20.71 14.56
C GLN A 340 21.27 21.99 13.94
N GLY A 341 20.48 22.67 13.11
CA GLY A 341 20.90 23.85 12.34
C GLY A 341 22.00 23.56 11.32
N VAL A 342 22.27 22.29 11.05
CA VAL A 342 23.23 21.77 10.08
C VAL A 342 22.68 20.46 9.47
N SER A 343 23.07 20.15 8.24
CA SER A 343 22.74 18.87 7.62
C SER A 343 23.83 17.84 7.88
N GLN A 344 23.44 16.61 8.18
CA GLN A 344 24.35 15.46 8.21
C GLN A 344 24.58 14.96 6.77
N ASN A 345 25.74 14.34 6.52
CA ASN A 345 26.07 13.79 5.21
C ASN A 345 25.86 12.28 5.19
N ASN A 346 24.63 11.89 5.48
CA ASN A 346 24.18 10.49 5.41
C ASN A 346 23.44 10.25 4.11
N ARG A 347 23.47 9.03 3.63
CA ARG A 347 22.71 8.56 2.47
C ARG A 347 22.07 7.23 2.76
N GLN A 348 20.83 7.11 2.34
CA GLN A 348 20.09 5.85 2.31
C GLN A 348 19.94 5.41 0.86
N GLY A 349 20.25 4.14 0.61
CA GLY A 349 20.03 3.48 -0.67
C GLY A 349 19.04 2.33 -0.52
N ASP A 350 18.01 2.28 -1.39
CA ASP A 350 17.00 1.24 -1.39
C ASP A 350 16.98 0.52 -2.72
N GLN A 351 16.92 -0.80 -2.69
CA GLN A 351 16.82 -1.66 -3.86
C GLN A 351 15.67 -2.64 -3.65
N ASP A 352 14.62 -2.50 -4.44
CA ASP A 352 13.39 -3.28 -4.34
C ASP A 352 13.13 -4.06 -5.62
N LEU A 353 12.89 -5.36 -5.50
CA LEU A 353 12.45 -6.22 -6.60
C LEU A 353 11.24 -7.05 -6.16
N TYR A 354 10.12 -6.87 -6.85
CA TYR A 354 8.92 -7.68 -6.71
C TYR A 354 8.64 -8.39 -8.03
N SER A 355 8.46 -9.71 -8.00
CA SER A 355 8.14 -10.47 -9.21
C SER A 355 7.25 -11.65 -8.90
N GLY A 356 6.29 -11.95 -9.79
CA GLY A 356 5.39 -13.07 -9.60
C GLY A 356 4.84 -13.68 -10.86
N ILE A 357 4.45 -14.95 -10.73
CA ILE A 357 3.70 -15.68 -11.75
C ILE A 357 2.38 -16.13 -11.13
N THR A 358 1.28 -15.75 -11.76
CA THR A 358 -0.07 -16.12 -11.36
C THR A 358 -0.71 -16.96 -12.44
N LEU A 359 -1.23 -18.12 -12.08
CA LEU A 359 -2.09 -18.96 -12.93
C LEU A 359 -3.51 -18.92 -12.37
N GLU A 360 -4.45 -18.50 -13.19
CA GLU A 360 -5.86 -18.39 -12.82
C GLU A 360 -6.71 -19.25 -13.77
N ASN A 361 -7.65 -20.01 -13.21
CA ASN A 361 -8.57 -20.85 -13.97
C ASN A 361 -10.00 -20.73 -13.44
N ARG A 362 -10.97 -20.65 -14.36
CA ARG A 362 -12.41 -20.68 -14.06
C ARG A 362 -13.07 -21.88 -14.75
N TYR A 363 -13.48 -22.85 -13.96
CA TYR A 363 -14.14 -24.04 -14.48
C TYR A 363 -15.66 -23.93 -14.36
N LYS A 364 -16.35 -24.10 -15.49
CA LYS A 364 -17.83 -24.04 -15.60
C LYS A 364 -18.45 -22.77 -14.99
N GLY A 365 -17.70 -21.67 -14.87
CA GLY A 365 -18.16 -20.40 -14.31
C GLY A 365 -18.48 -20.41 -12.82
N LYS A 366 -18.32 -21.53 -12.13
CA LYS A 366 -18.63 -21.70 -10.70
C LYS A 366 -17.42 -21.92 -9.83
N TRP A 367 -16.38 -22.51 -10.38
CA TRP A 367 -15.18 -22.88 -9.66
C TRP A 367 -14.01 -22.07 -10.19
N HIS A 368 -13.46 -21.23 -9.34
CA HIS A 368 -12.30 -20.43 -9.65
C HIS A 368 -11.11 -20.91 -8.81
N ASN A 369 -9.96 -21.02 -9.43
CA ASN A 369 -8.70 -21.40 -8.81
C ASN A 369 -7.64 -20.39 -9.21
N LEU A 370 -6.80 -20.03 -8.26
CA LEU A 370 -5.65 -19.16 -8.44
C LEU A 370 -4.44 -19.76 -7.72
N VAL A 371 -3.32 -19.85 -8.44
CA VAL A 371 -2.01 -20.17 -7.86
C VAL A 371 -1.08 -19.03 -8.20
N ARG A 372 -0.40 -18.49 -7.21
CA ARG A 372 0.63 -17.46 -7.40
C ARG A 372 1.89 -17.85 -6.67
N TYR A 373 3.01 -17.79 -7.37
CA TYR A 373 4.34 -17.76 -6.76
C TYR A 373 4.91 -16.36 -6.92
N GLY A 374 5.34 -15.77 -5.82
CA GLY A 374 5.87 -14.40 -5.76
C GLY A 374 7.20 -14.36 -5.01
N ILE A 375 8.03 -13.42 -5.38
CA ILE A 375 9.27 -13.10 -4.68
C ILE A 375 9.32 -11.60 -4.39
N ALA A 376 9.77 -11.25 -3.19
CA ALA A 376 10.24 -9.92 -2.85
C ALA A 376 11.71 -10.00 -2.44
N ARG A 377 12.51 -9.06 -2.93
CA ARG A 377 13.93 -8.92 -2.60
C ARG A 377 14.17 -7.44 -2.35
N LYS A 378 14.54 -7.13 -1.12
CA LYS A 378 14.75 -5.75 -0.69
C LYS A 378 16.11 -5.65 -0.02
N ARG A 379 16.78 -4.54 -0.26
CA ARG A 379 18.01 -4.17 0.41
C ARG A 379 17.96 -2.69 0.74
N GLU A 380 18.19 -2.36 1.97
CA GLU A 380 18.32 -1.01 2.48
C GLU A 380 19.70 -0.81 3.07
N GLN A 381 20.35 0.28 2.71
CA GLN A 381 21.67 0.62 3.22
C GLN A 381 21.67 2.08 3.66
N GLU A 382 22.15 2.36 4.85
CA GLU A 382 22.49 3.71 5.27
C GLU A 382 24.00 3.83 5.49
N GLN A 383 24.54 4.95 5.05
CA GLN A 383 25.96 5.24 5.18
C GLN A 383 26.20 6.70 5.53
N GLU A 384 26.95 6.94 6.59
CA GLU A 384 27.50 8.25 6.91
C GLU A 384 28.82 8.48 6.17
N PHE A 385 28.90 9.55 5.37
CA PHE A 385 30.11 9.92 4.64
C PHE A 385 31.01 10.87 5.38
N ALA A 386 30.46 11.73 6.22
CA ALA A 386 31.19 12.64 7.07
C ALA A 386 30.30 13.16 8.19
N ALA A 387 30.82 13.19 9.40
CA ALA A 387 30.11 13.75 10.54
C ALA A 387 29.71 15.20 10.26
N GLY A 388 28.45 15.54 10.54
CA GLY A 388 27.93 16.90 10.43
C GLY A 388 28.52 17.84 11.52
N GLY A 389 28.25 19.14 11.36
CA GLY A 389 28.55 20.12 12.39
C GLY A 389 30.04 20.48 12.56
N THR A 390 30.41 20.90 13.77
CA THR A 390 31.77 21.30 14.12
C THR A 390 32.28 20.46 15.30
N TYR A 391 33.48 19.92 15.19
CA TYR A 391 34.08 19.17 16.31
C TYR A 391 34.39 20.04 17.50
N ASP A 392 33.84 19.67 18.65
CA ASP A 392 34.12 20.32 19.96
C ASP A 392 35.09 19.44 20.76
N PRO A 393 36.33 19.88 21.00
CA PRO A 393 37.31 19.10 21.72
C PRO A 393 37.02 18.98 23.23
N ASP A 394 36.17 19.82 23.80
CA ASP A 394 35.84 19.79 25.22
C ASP A 394 34.91 18.62 25.59
N ILE A 395 34.06 18.22 24.64
CA ILE A 395 33.13 17.09 24.81
C ILE A 395 33.47 15.89 23.90
N PHE A 396 34.55 16.03 23.10
CA PHE A 396 34.99 15.00 22.14
C PHE A 396 33.91 14.54 21.14
N ALA A 397 33.05 15.47 20.72
CA ALA A 397 31.94 15.19 19.81
C ALA A 397 31.76 16.29 18.77
N ASN A 398 31.09 15.99 17.69
CA ASN A 398 30.59 17.00 16.76
C ASN A 398 29.31 17.64 17.32
N VAL A 399 29.15 18.93 17.09
CA VAL A 399 27.98 19.70 17.55
C VAL A 399 27.32 20.44 16.38
N GLY A 400 26.01 20.56 16.45
CA GLY A 400 25.23 21.39 15.53
C GLY A 400 25.42 22.89 15.80
N ASN A 401 24.62 23.72 15.18
CA ASN A 401 24.53 25.14 15.51
C ASN A 401 23.63 25.36 16.73
N VAL A 402 23.81 26.53 17.40
CA VAL A 402 22.83 26.96 18.40
C VAL A 402 21.53 27.31 17.69
N VAL A 403 20.45 26.62 18.05
CA VAL A 403 19.12 26.79 17.46
C VAL A 403 18.07 27.09 18.53
N THR A 404 16.91 27.62 18.11
CA THR A 404 15.74 27.73 18.98
C THR A 404 14.68 26.79 18.46
N ILE A 405 14.47 25.68 19.17
CA ILE A 405 13.41 24.72 18.91
C ILE A 405 12.11 25.32 19.43
N ARG A 406 11.07 25.30 18.59
CA ARG A 406 9.73 25.83 18.91
C ARG A 406 8.67 24.78 18.71
N GLY A 407 7.89 24.51 19.75
CA GLY A 407 6.71 23.66 19.66
C GLY A 407 5.46 24.45 19.27
N ALA A 408 4.55 23.84 18.57
CA ALA A 408 3.22 24.40 18.27
C ALA A 408 2.39 24.67 19.52
N ASN A 409 2.73 24.03 20.63
CA ASN A 409 2.12 24.22 21.96
C ASN A 409 2.59 25.53 22.67
N GLY A 410 3.51 26.29 22.07
CA GLY A 410 4.03 27.55 22.59
C GLY A 410 5.27 27.43 23.46
N TYR A 411 5.74 26.23 23.76
CA TYR A 411 7.03 26.03 24.40
C TYR A 411 8.18 26.20 23.42
N SER A 412 9.34 26.60 23.92
CA SER A 412 10.56 26.69 23.13
C SER A 412 11.79 26.49 24.04
N ALA A 413 12.85 25.96 23.45
CA ALA A 413 14.14 25.80 24.05
C ALA A 413 15.22 26.32 23.10
N THR A 414 16.31 26.85 23.63
CA THR A 414 17.45 27.34 22.83
C THR A 414 18.71 26.64 23.33
N GLY A 415 19.42 26.01 22.43
CA GLY A 415 20.66 25.31 22.75
C GLY A 415 21.31 24.72 21.54
N GLN A 416 22.27 23.87 21.80
CA GLN A 416 23.10 23.18 20.80
C GLN A 416 23.05 21.67 21.08
N VAL A 417 22.89 20.88 20.05
CA VAL A 417 22.84 19.41 20.16
C VAL A 417 24.19 18.79 19.82
N GLN A 418 24.55 17.75 20.54
CA GLN A 418 25.60 16.83 20.18
C GLN A 418 25.14 16.00 19.01
N LEU A 419 25.95 15.86 17.99
CA LEU A 419 25.71 15.00 16.84
C LEU A 419 26.46 13.69 17.07
N PHE A 420 25.75 12.62 17.20
CA PHE A 420 26.36 11.30 17.25
C PHE A 420 26.78 10.90 15.84
N SER A 421 27.89 10.15 15.73
CA SER A 421 28.25 9.51 14.46
C SER A 421 27.10 8.58 14.04
N GLY A 422 26.69 8.70 12.79
CA GLY A 422 25.64 7.86 12.25
C GLY A 422 26.11 6.40 12.15
N ASN A 423 25.23 5.49 12.45
CA ASN A 423 25.46 4.08 12.20
C ASN A 423 25.44 3.80 10.70
N ASN A 424 26.34 2.94 10.24
CA ASN A 424 26.29 2.43 8.89
C ASN A 424 25.59 1.06 8.96
N TYR A 425 24.43 0.91 8.34
CA TYR A 425 23.76 -0.37 8.31
C TYR A 425 23.43 -0.85 6.89
N ASP A 426 23.29 -2.16 6.78
CA ASP A 426 22.90 -2.89 5.58
C ASP A 426 21.87 -3.95 5.99
N GLN A 427 20.63 -3.80 5.54
CA GLN A 427 19.53 -4.70 5.82
C GLN A 427 19.04 -5.37 4.55
N ASP A 428 19.01 -6.71 4.55
CA ASP A 428 18.34 -7.49 3.51
C ASP A 428 17.02 -8.06 4.04
N SER A 429 15.97 -7.96 3.22
CA SER A 429 14.65 -8.54 3.48
C SER A 429 14.16 -9.31 2.26
N ASN A 430 14.14 -10.62 2.36
CA ASN A 430 13.87 -11.53 1.25
C ASN A 430 12.66 -12.42 1.57
N ARG A 431 11.64 -12.43 0.69
CA ARG A 431 10.45 -13.26 0.83
C ARG A 431 10.21 -14.09 -0.42
N ASP A 432 9.86 -15.37 -0.21
CA ASP A 432 9.35 -16.30 -1.20
C ASP A 432 7.94 -16.71 -0.78
N GLN A 433 6.93 -16.46 -1.59
CA GLN A 433 5.53 -16.75 -1.28
C GLN A 433 4.92 -17.72 -2.29
N LEU A 434 4.23 -18.73 -1.80
CA LEU A 434 3.29 -19.53 -2.57
C LEU A 434 1.88 -19.29 -2.04
N TYR A 435 0.99 -18.78 -2.87
CA TYR A 435 -0.41 -18.56 -2.56
C TYR A 435 -1.31 -19.42 -3.46
N TYR A 436 -2.19 -20.19 -2.85
CA TYR A 436 -3.26 -20.92 -3.53
C TYR A 436 -4.61 -20.47 -3.01
N GLN A 437 -5.52 -20.17 -3.91
CA GLN A 437 -6.92 -19.86 -3.59
C GLN A 437 -7.83 -20.71 -4.46
N THR A 438 -8.90 -21.21 -3.86
CA THR A 438 -10.01 -21.77 -4.58
C THR A 438 -11.32 -21.23 -4.04
N ASP A 439 -12.21 -20.80 -4.92
CA ASP A 439 -13.56 -20.39 -4.56
C ASP A 439 -14.60 -21.11 -5.41
N TYR A 440 -15.67 -21.50 -4.74
CA TYR A 440 -16.77 -22.23 -5.36
C TYR A 440 -18.10 -21.54 -5.08
N SER A 441 -18.81 -21.18 -6.15
CA SER A 441 -20.16 -20.63 -6.08
C SER A 441 -21.18 -21.77 -5.99
N PHE A 442 -21.60 -22.11 -4.76
CA PHE A 442 -22.64 -23.13 -4.50
C PHE A 442 -23.98 -22.72 -5.13
N SER A 443 -24.28 -21.44 -5.06
CA SER A 443 -25.42 -20.80 -5.70
C SER A 443 -25.05 -19.37 -6.13
N PRO A 444 -25.90 -18.66 -6.89
CA PRO A 444 -25.69 -17.23 -7.18
C PRO A 444 -25.61 -16.34 -5.93
N HIS A 445 -26.09 -16.85 -4.79
CA HIS A 445 -26.19 -16.10 -3.53
C HIS A 445 -25.25 -16.59 -2.42
N PHE A 446 -24.41 -17.61 -2.72
CA PHE A 446 -23.51 -18.18 -1.72
C PHE A 446 -22.24 -18.72 -2.35
N THR A 447 -21.11 -18.19 -1.93
CA THR A 447 -19.76 -18.59 -2.38
C THR A 447 -18.91 -18.89 -1.15
N GLY A 448 -18.17 -19.99 -1.20
CA GLY A 448 -17.12 -20.33 -0.24
C GLY A 448 -15.75 -20.19 -0.88
N LEU A 449 -14.80 -19.66 -0.13
CA LEU A 449 -13.41 -19.51 -0.49
C LEU A 449 -12.55 -20.24 0.52
N PHE A 450 -11.57 -20.98 0.01
CA PHE A 450 -10.45 -21.52 0.79
C PHE A 450 -9.16 -20.98 0.19
N GLY A 451 -8.26 -20.55 1.06
CA GLY A 451 -6.91 -20.11 0.70
C GLY A 451 -5.86 -20.83 1.51
N PHE A 452 -4.71 -20.98 0.92
CA PHE A 452 -3.49 -21.46 1.54
C PHE A 452 -2.34 -20.54 1.15
N ARG A 453 -1.54 -20.12 2.14
CA ARG A 453 -0.33 -19.33 1.93
C ARG A 453 0.84 -20.00 2.63
N TYR A 454 1.96 -20.00 1.95
CA TYR A 454 3.26 -20.33 2.47
C TYR A 454 4.20 -19.17 2.21
N ASP A 455 4.78 -18.62 3.26
CA ASP A 455 5.81 -17.58 3.19
C ASP A 455 7.10 -18.13 3.82
N ASN A 456 8.21 -17.90 3.12
CA ASN A 456 9.56 -18.11 3.64
C ASN A 456 10.27 -16.76 3.60
N GLU A 457 10.46 -16.19 4.77
CA GLU A 457 11.05 -14.88 5.00
C GLU A 457 12.46 -15.06 5.55
N ARG A 458 13.38 -14.29 5.01
CA ARG A 458 14.78 -14.29 5.44
C ARG A 458 15.22 -12.85 5.54
N GLY A 459 15.72 -12.48 6.71
CA GLY A 459 16.26 -11.17 6.99
C GLY A 459 17.70 -11.24 7.46
N SER A 460 18.49 -10.23 7.12
CA SER A 460 19.79 -9.98 7.72
C SER A 460 19.92 -8.50 8.05
N PHE A 461 20.59 -8.23 9.15
CA PHE A 461 20.90 -6.88 9.59
C PHE A 461 22.38 -6.81 9.92
N ASN A 462 23.10 -5.91 9.31
CA ASN A 462 24.49 -5.65 9.59
C ASN A 462 24.60 -4.19 10.02
N ASP A 463 25.14 -3.95 11.21
CA ASP A 463 25.38 -2.61 11.74
C ASP A 463 26.89 -2.44 12.01
N TYR A 464 27.42 -1.30 11.63
CA TYR A 464 28.79 -0.93 11.83
C TYR A 464 28.90 0.49 12.39
N ASP A 465 29.38 0.61 13.63
CA ASP A 465 29.69 1.89 14.23
C ASP A 465 31.22 2.13 14.22
N PRO A 466 31.71 2.99 13.31
CA PRO A 466 33.14 3.27 13.22
C PRO A 466 33.70 3.99 14.45
N GLY A 467 32.84 4.63 15.26
CA GLY A 467 33.23 5.35 16.48
C GLY A 467 33.61 4.41 17.62
N PHE A 468 32.99 3.22 17.67
CA PHE A 468 33.20 2.23 18.71
C PHE A 468 33.90 0.96 18.22
N ASP A 469 34.29 0.89 16.92
CA ASP A 469 34.83 -0.32 16.27
C ASP A 469 33.97 -1.56 16.53
N TYR A 470 32.64 -1.33 16.41
CA TYR A 470 31.60 -2.34 16.67
C TYR A 470 30.98 -2.79 15.35
N GLU A 471 30.86 -4.08 15.17
CA GLU A 471 30.20 -4.71 14.01
C GLU A 471 29.22 -5.78 14.53
N GLU A 472 27.96 -5.68 14.14
CA GLU A 472 26.92 -6.65 14.42
C GLU A 472 26.45 -7.30 13.13
N HIS A 473 26.28 -8.62 13.17
CA HIS A 473 25.74 -9.37 12.04
C HIS A 473 24.68 -10.35 12.52
N GLU A 474 23.43 -10.03 12.23
CA GLU A 474 22.28 -10.82 12.64
C GLU A 474 21.52 -11.37 11.42
N THR A 475 21.01 -12.60 11.56
CA THR A 475 20.21 -13.23 10.50
C THR A 475 19.02 -13.99 11.09
N THR A 476 17.88 -13.93 10.41
CA THR A 476 16.70 -14.70 10.79
C THR A 476 16.04 -15.37 9.60
N GLN A 477 15.33 -16.46 9.87
CA GLN A 477 14.44 -17.10 8.90
C GLN A 477 13.10 -17.42 9.57
N ARG A 478 12.03 -16.92 9.00
CA ARG A 478 10.66 -17.17 9.45
C ARG A 478 9.89 -17.94 8.38
N ILE A 479 9.14 -18.94 8.80
CA ILE A 479 8.28 -19.74 7.92
C ILE A 479 6.86 -19.63 8.42
N ASN A 480 5.96 -19.14 7.56
CA ASN A 480 4.54 -18.98 7.84
C ASN A 480 3.70 -19.91 6.99
N PHE A 481 2.73 -20.57 7.61
CA PHE A 481 1.66 -21.32 6.95
C PHE A 481 0.33 -20.73 7.37
N GLU A 482 -0.44 -20.27 6.41
CA GLU A 482 -1.77 -19.74 6.66
C GLU A 482 -2.83 -20.55 5.91
N TYR A 483 -3.93 -20.81 6.58
CA TYR A 483 -5.14 -21.41 6.02
C TYR A 483 -6.30 -20.48 6.28
N ASN A 484 -6.90 -19.92 5.23
CA ASN A 484 -8.07 -19.08 5.35
C ASN A 484 -9.33 -19.78 4.81
N LEU A 485 -10.44 -19.52 5.47
CA LEU A 485 -11.77 -19.98 5.04
C LEU A 485 -12.74 -18.84 5.15
N GLN A 486 -13.39 -18.50 4.05
CA GLN A 486 -14.36 -17.42 4.01
C GLN A 486 -15.64 -17.86 3.28
N PHE A 487 -16.76 -17.42 3.80
CA PHE A 487 -18.08 -17.54 3.18
C PHE A 487 -18.63 -16.15 2.91
N GLN A 488 -19.12 -15.93 1.71
CA GLN A 488 -19.78 -14.69 1.36
C GLN A 488 -21.05 -14.95 0.56
N GLY A 489 -22.01 -14.06 0.69
CA GLY A 489 -23.25 -14.20 -0.02
C GLY A 489 -24.24 -13.08 0.24
N GLU A 490 -25.47 -13.33 -0.21
CA GLU A 490 -26.52 -12.36 -0.09
C GLU A 490 -27.89 -13.00 0.21
N PHE A 491 -28.73 -12.25 0.92
CA PHE A 491 -30.13 -12.56 1.10
C PHE A 491 -31.01 -11.48 0.46
N TRP A 492 -32.01 -11.87 -0.29
CA TRP A 492 -33.01 -10.99 -0.93
C TRP A 492 -32.40 -9.92 -1.86
N ASN A 493 -31.13 -10.13 -2.32
CA ASN A 493 -30.34 -9.14 -3.08
C ASN A 493 -30.23 -7.76 -2.35
N ARG A 494 -30.24 -7.76 -1.02
CA ARG A 494 -30.18 -6.55 -0.19
C ARG A 494 -29.26 -6.67 1.01
N LEU A 495 -29.18 -7.83 1.61
CA LEU A 495 -28.31 -8.11 2.74
C LEU A 495 -27.13 -8.94 2.26
N PHE A 496 -25.95 -8.35 2.21
CA PHE A 496 -24.70 -8.98 1.86
C PHE A 496 -23.93 -9.32 3.14
N TYR A 497 -23.28 -10.46 3.16
CA TYR A 497 -22.48 -10.89 4.31
C TYR A 497 -21.16 -11.50 3.85
N SER A 498 -20.16 -11.38 4.73
CA SER A 498 -18.86 -12.01 4.63
C SER A 498 -18.48 -12.48 6.02
N ALA A 499 -18.22 -13.79 6.19
CA ALA A 499 -17.84 -14.38 7.45
C ALA A 499 -16.72 -15.38 7.22
N GLY A 500 -15.67 -15.32 8.02
CA GLY A 500 -14.54 -16.23 7.86
C GLY A 500 -13.44 -15.94 8.86
N GLY A 501 -12.27 -16.45 8.57
CA GLY A 501 -11.06 -16.24 9.36
C GLY A 501 -9.89 -17.03 8.80
N ALA A 502 -8.72 -16.80 9.35
CA ALA A 502 -7.53 -17.57 9.07
C ALA A 502 -6.95 -18.19 10.34
N LEU A 503 -6.24 -19.29 10.15
CA LEU A 503 -5.32 -19.87 11.11
C LEU A 503 -3.92 -19.82 10.53
N GLU A 504 -3.06 -19.11 11.20
CA GLU A 504 -1.67 -18.96 10.83
C GLU A 504 -0.79 -19.71 11.81
N LYS A 505 0.20 -20.42 11.29
CA LYS A 505 1.28 -21.04 12.07
C LYS A 505 2.59 -20.39 11.67
N ASN A 506 3.13 -19.58 12.56
CA ASN A 506 4.39 -18.88 12.42
C ASN A 506 5.49 -19.55 13.22
N HIS A 507 6.72 -19.50 12.73
CA HIS A 507 7.86 -20.09 13.41
C HIS A 507 8.19 -19.35 14.73
N LEU A 508 8.04 -18.03 14.77
CA LEU A 508 8.42 -17.20 15.90
C LEU A 508 7.39 -17.24 17.04
N TYR A 509 6.11 -16.96 16.73
CA TYR A 509 5.05 -16.78 17.76
C TYR A 509 4.00 -17.90 17.82
N GLY A 510 4.19 -18.97 17.04
CA GLY A 510 3.30 -20.14 17.10
C GLY A 510 2.00 -19.97 16.30
N ILE A 511 0.83 -20.27 16.91
CA ILE A 511 -0.46 -20.28 16.21
C ILE A 511 -1.25 -19.02 16.52
N ALA A 512 -1.74 -18.36 15.47
CA ALA A 512 -2.62 -17.21 15.52
C ALA A 512 -3.92 -17.42 14.74
N GLY A 513 -5.05 -16.98 15.31
CA GLY A 513 -6.36 -17.01 14.65
C GLY A 513 -6.88 -15.61 14.43
N THR A 514 -7.43 -15.34 13.24
CA THR A 514 -7.91 -14.02 12.81
C THR A 514 -9.35 -14.10 12.28
N PRO A 515 -10.37 -14.12 13.16
CA PRO A 515 -11.77 -14.11 12.72
C PRO A 515 -12.18 -12.77 12.12
N ARG A 516 -13.13 -12.83 11.17
CA ARG A 516 -13.73 -11.68 10.49
C ARG A 516 -15.22 -11.90 10.25
N LEU A 517 -16.01 -10.85 10.44
CA LEU A 517 -17.45 -10.80 10.13
C LEU A 517 -17.82 -9.44 9.56
N GLY A 518 -18.47 -9.44 8.41
CA GLY A 518 -18.96 -8.21 7.78
C GLY A 518 -20.37 -8.34 7.27
N LEU A 519 -21.15 -7.26 7.37
CA LEU A 519 -22.52 -7.14 6.91
C LEU A 519 -22.71 -5.84 6.12
N ALA A 520 -23.45 -5.90 5.02
CA ALA A 520 -23.89 -4.70 4.30
C ALA A 520 -25.37 -4.84 3.94
N TYR A 521 -26.18 -3.84 4.28
CA TYR A 521 -27.61 -3.85 4.03
C TYR A 521 -28.02 -2.67 3.14
N VAL A 522 -28.67 -2.97 2.02
CA VAL A 522 -29.13 -2.01 1.02
C VAL A 522 -30.66 -1.95 1.01
N PRO A 523 -31.30 -1.21 1.94
CA PRO A 523 -32.76 -1.10 2.00
C PRO A 523 -33.35 -0.45 0.74
N VAL A 524 -32.63 0.53 0.18
CA VAL A 524 -33.08 1.29 -0.99
C VAL A 524 -31.98 1.26 -2.05
N ARG A 525 -32.25 0.64 -3.18
CA ARG A 525 -31.31 0.59 -4.32
C ARG A 525 -31.14 1.96 -4.97
N THR A 526 -29.97 2.20 -5.54
CA THR A 526 -29.68 3.42 -6.30
C THR A 526 -30.63 3.58 -7.47
N SER A 527 -31.18 4.76 -7.63
CA SER A 527 -31.98 5.18 -8.80
C SER A 527 -31.89 6.70 -8.98
N ALA A 528 -32.44 7.22 -10.07
CA ALA A 528 -32.46 8.65 -10.36
C ALA A 528 -33.29 9.51 -9.38
N LYS A 529 -33.98 8.89 -8.41
CA LYS A 529 -34.78 9.60 -7.38
C LYS A 529 -33.90 10.22 -6.31
N LEU A 530 -34.42 11.21 -5.57
CA LEU A 530 -33.65 12.09 -4.69
C LEU A 530 -32.85 11.30 -3.62
N PHE A 531 -33.43 10.45 -2.83
CA PHE A 531 -32.76 9.69 -1.75
C PHE A 531 -32.83 8.18 -2.02
N HIS A 532 -32.25 7.74 -3.15
CA HIS A 532 -32.16 6.34 -3.51
C HIS A 532 -30.71 5.89 -3.53
N GLY A 533 -30.43 4.76 -2.90
CA GLY A 533 -29.09 4.17 -2.78
C GLY A 533 -28.53 4.34 -1.39
N THR A 534 -29.33 3.93 -0.37
CA THR A 534 -28.88 3.85 1.03
C THR A 534 -28.24 2.50 1.28
N ARG A 535 -27.06 2.48 1.88
CA ARG A 535 -26.35 1.28 2.32
C ARG A 535 -25.87 1.46 3.76
N PHE A 536 -26.17 0.52 4.63
CA PHE A 536 -25.57 0.38 5.95
C PHE A 536 -24.52 -0.71 5.91
N ARG A 537 -23.41 -0.54 6.61
CA ARG A 537 -22.36 -1.55 6.74
C ARG A 537 -21.92 -1.68 8.19
N ALA A 538 -21.51 -2.89 8.58
CA ALA A 538 -20.90 -3.19 9.87
C ALA A 538 -19.83 -4.25 9.63
N ASN A 539 -18.69 -4.11 10.30
CA ASN A 539 -17.57 -5.04 10.19
C ASN A 539 -16.92 -5.22 11.56
N ALA A 540 -16.49 -6.45 11.85
CA ALA A 540 -15.65 -6.80 12.97
C ALA A 540 -14.53 -7.69 12.46
N ALA A 541 -13.28 -7.32 12.74
CA ALA A 541 -12.10 -8.03 12.25
C ALA A 541 -10.96 -7.96 13.26
N THR A 542 -10.05 -8.93 13.16
CA THR A 542 -8.83 -8.98 13.96
C THR A 542 -7.62 -9.03 13.06
N GLY A 543 -6.50 -8.51 13.54
CA GLY A 543 -5.21 -8.52 12.85
C GLY A 543 -4.10 -9.08 13.71
N VAL A 544 -3.06 -9.49 13.02
CA VAL A 544 -1.80 -10.01 13.55
C VAL A 544 -0.67 -9.27 12.87
N GLU A 545 0.38 -8.96 13.62
CA GLU A 545 1.57 -8.30 13.14
C GLU A 545 2.81 -9.02 13.70
N GLU A 546 3.87 -9.12 12.92
CA GLU A 546 5.16 -9.68 13.30
C GLU A 546 6.09 -8.59 13.84
N PRO A 547 7.04 -8.92 14.74
CA PRO A 547 8.10 -8.00 15.12
C PRO A 547 9.02 -7.70 13.92
N THR A 548 9.53 -6.47 13.85
CA THR A 548 10.59 -6.12 12.89
C THR A 548 11.88 -6.85 13.20
N LEU A 549 12.84 -6.88 12.26
CA LEU A 549 14.15 -7.52 12.48
C LEU A 549 14.87 -6.93 13.70
N ALA A 550 14.99 -5.62 13.76
CA ALA A 550 15.64 -4.93 14.88
C ALA A 550 14.96 -5.24 16.23
N ILE A 551 13.64 -5.33 16.27
CA ILE A 551 12.90 -5.70 17.49
C ILE A 551 13.11 -7.17 17.86
N GLU A 552 13.18 -8.08 16.89
CA GLU A 552 13.45 -9.50 17.16
C GLU A 552 14.83 -9.70 17.78
N PHE A 553 15.85 -9.08 17.18
CA PHE A 553 17.24 -9.20 17.68
C PHE A 553 17.41 -8.53 19.04
N ASN A 554 16.77 -7.41 19.29
CA ASN A 554 16.80 -6.71 20.57
C ASN A 554 15.70 -7.14 21.55
N SER A 555 15.13 -8.33 21.38
CA SER A 555 14.15 -8.87 22.32
C SER A 555 14.78 -9.37 23.62
N LEU A 556 14.00 -9.32 24.71
CA LEU A 556 14.44 -9.87 25.99
C LEU A 556 14.90 -11.34 25.88
N TYR A 557 14.18 -12.15 25.11
CA TYR A 557 14.52 -13.56 24.88
C TYR A 557 15.84 -13.69 24.13
N THR A 558 16.04 -12.96 23.04
CA THR A 558 17.24 -13.04 22.20
C THR A 558 18.47 -12.56 22.98
N GLN A 559 18.39 -11.40 23.62
CA GLN A 559 19.52 -10.84 24.40
C GLN A 559 19.96 -11.77 25.55
N LEU A 560 19.03 -12.39 26.26
CA LEU A 560 19.38 -13.37 27.30
C LEU A 560 19.98 -14.66 26.73
N LEU A 561 19.53 -15.08 25.54
CA LEU A 561 20.06 -16.26 24.84
C LEU A 561 21.50 -16.03 24.39
N GLU A 562 21.83 -14.85 23.87
CA GLU A 562 23.18 -14.48 23.41
C GLU A 562 24.21 -14.47 24.54
N VAL A 563 23.83 -13.99 25.72
CA VAL A 563 24.70 -14.06 26.89
C VAL A 563 24.74 -15.45 27.53
N GLY A 564 24.06 -16.46 26.96
CA GLY A 564 24.03 -17.84 27.41
C GLY A 564 23.18 -18.11 28.66
N ASP A 565 22.29 -17.16 29.02
CA ASP A 565 21.48 -17.23 30.26
C ASP A 565 20.22 -18.09 30.10
N THR A 566 20.38 -19.30 29.63
CA THR A 566 19.29 -20.27 29.45
C THR A 566 18.66 -20.71 30.75
N ALA A 567 19.37 -20.58 31.87
CA ALA A 567 18.87 -20.95 33.19
C ALA A 567 17.76 -19.99 33.64
N ASP A 568 17.99 -18.70 33.51
CA ASP A 568 17.01 -17.69 33.89
C ASP A 568 15.85 -17.59 32.86
N ILE A 569 16.12 -17.79 31.57
CA ILE A 569 15.05 -17.95 30.54
C ILE A 569 14.07 -19.05 31.01
N ASN A 570 14.55 -20.20 31.43
CA ASN A 570 13.70 -21.30 31.89
C ASN A 570 13.05 -21.02 33.26
N ALA A 571 13.76 -20.42 34.20
CA ALA A 571 13.26 -20.14 35.54
C ALA A 571 12.13 -19.11 35.54
N TYR A 572 12.25 -18.07 34.73
CA TYR A 572 11.25 -17.00 34.58
C TYR A 572 10.23 -17.24 33.45
N HIS A 573 10.32 -18.39 32.76
CA HIS A 573 9.48 -18.76 31.63
C HIS A 573 9.46 -17.70 30.53
N ILE A 574 10.60 -17.10 30.23
CA ILE A 574 10.75 -16.11 29.16
C ILE A 574 10.60 -16.82 27.81
N THR A 575 9.74 -16.34 26.98
CA THR A 575 9.45 -16.90 25.65
C THR A 575 9.84 -15.90 24.55
N PRO A 576 10.09 -16.35 23.32
CA PRO A 576 10.16 -15.45 22.16
C PRO A 576 8.94 -14.53 22.11
N GLN A 577 9.07 -13.40 21.39
CA GLN A 577 8.00 -12.43 21.28
C GLN A 577 6.70 -13.06 20.75
N ALA A 578 5.59 -12.65 21.32
CA ALA A 578 4.28 -12.98 20.80
C ALA A 578 3.93 -12.06 19.63
N ALA A 579 3.05 -12.52 18.76
CA ALA A 579 2.48 -11.64 17.73
C ALA A 579 1.73 -10.47 18.37
N GLU A 580 1.93 -9.29 17.83
CA GLU A 580 1.10 -8.13 18.13
C GLU A 580 -0.32 -8.34 17.62
N ARG A 581 -1.31 -7.73 18.26
CA ARG A 581 -2.73 -7.98 17.99
C ARG A 581 -3.51 -6.69 17.79
N SER A 582 -4.46 -6.74 16.85
CA SER A 582 -5.44 -5.68 16.68
C SER A 582 -6.86 -6.23 16.60
N ARG A 583 -7.83 -5.42 17.04
CA ARG A 583 -9.27 -5.68 16.95
C ARG A 583 -9.99 -4.42 16.52
N THR A 584 -10.83 -4.54 15.51
CA THR A 584 -11.60 -3.41 14.98
C THR A 584 -13.08 -3.73 14.92
N TYR A 585 -13.88 -2.75 15.27
CA TYR A 585 -15.32 -2.71 15.03
C TYR A 585 -15.61 -1.44 14.24
N ASP A 586 -16.27 -1.55 13.11
CA ASP A 586 -16.70 -0.38 12.36
C ASP A 586 -18.15 -0.50 11.87
N VAL A 587 -18.81 0.65 11.81
CA VAL A 587 -20.14 0.80 11.25
C VAL A 587 -20.18 2.02 10.33
N GLY A 588 -21.01 1.97 9.29
CA GLY A 588 -21.10 3.10 8.38
C GLY A 588 -22.39 3.12 7.59
N VAL A 589 -22.65 4.29 7.01
CA VAL A 589 -23.77 4.53 6.10
C VAL A 589 -23.25 5.24 4.86
N ASP A 590 -23.67 4.77 3.71
CA ASP A 590 -23.46 5.43 2.43
C ASP A 590 -24.83 5.82 1.86
N GLN A 591 -24.92 7.07 1.37
CA GLN A 591 -26.13 7.62 0.79
C GLN A 591 -25.86 8.23 -0.56
N ASN A 592 -26.49 7.70 -1.60
CA ASN A 592 -26.50 8.32 -2.91
C ASN A 592 -27.71 9.24 -3.05
N ILE A 593 -27.49 10.38 -3.70
CA ILE A 593 -28.51 11.42 -3.90
C ILE A 593 -28.52 11.79 -5.38
N LEU A 594 -29.71 11.94 -5.97
CA LEU A 594 -29.91 12.28 -7.37
C LEU A 594 -29.19 11.35 -8.35
N GLY A 595 -29.28 10.03 -8.14
CA GLY A 595 -28.66 9.05 -9.00
C GLY A 595 -27.13 9.08 -8.98
N GLU A 596 -26.54 9.33 -7.79
CA GLU A 596 -25.08 9.39 -7.55
C GLU A 596 -24.39 10.70 -7.98
N LYS A 597 -25.15 11.75 -8.30
CA LYS A 597 -24.55 13.09 -8.45
C LYS A 597 -23.91 13.58 -7.16
N LEU A 598 -24.40 13.12 -6.03
CA LEU A 598 -23.84 13.35 -4.72
C LEU A 598 -23.84 12.03 -3.95
N THR A 599 -22.67 11.59 -3.51
CA THR A 599 -22.49 10.45 -2.60
C THR A 599 -21.93 10.96 -1.30
N LEU A 600 -22.59 10.61 -0.20
CA LEU A 600 -22.15 10.88 1.16
C LEU A 600 -21.86 9.54 1.82
N LYS A 601 -20.72 9.43 2.52
CA LYS A 601 -20.38 8.28 3.33
C LYS A 601 -20.01 8.77 4.71
N ALA A 602 -20.53 8.11 5.74
CA ALA A 602 -20.17 8.36 7.13
C ALA A 602 -19.89 7.03 7.83
N GLY A 603 -18.92 7.02 8.71
CA GLY A 603 -18.55 5.83 9.47
C GLY A 603 -17.97 6.16 10.82
N TYR A 604 -18.09 5.21 11.75
CA TYR A 604 -17.40 5.20 13.02
C TYR A 604 -16.60 3.92 13.12
N PHE A 605 -15.39 4.02 13.67
CA PHE A 605 -14.52 2.89 13.95
C PHE A 605 -13.98 2.94 15.38
N HIS A 606 -13.68 1.75 15.91
CA HIS A 606 -13.02 1.57 17.20
C HIS A 606 -11.99 0.45 17.07
N ASN A 607 -10.72 0.82 17.25
CA ASN A 607 -9.57 -0.07 17.18
C ASN A 607 -8.96 -0.23 18.56
N VAL A 608 -8.54 -1.44 18.89
CA VAL A 608 -7.71 -1.75 20.06
C VAL A 608 -6.48 -2.51 19.57
N PHE A 609 -5.32 -2.02 19.92
CA PHE A 609 -4.03 -2.63 19.68
C PHE A 609 -3.49 -3.11 21.02
N ASP A 610 -3.24 -4.40 21.14
CA ASP A 610 -2.76 -5.02 22.36
C ASP A 610 -1.54 -5.94 22.05
N ARG A 611 -0.75 -6.23 23.08
CA ARG A 611 0.52 -6.97 22.96
C ARG A 611 1.50 -6.32 21.98
N GLN A 612 1.45 -5.02 21.86
CA GLN A 612 2.40 -4.28 21.05
C GLN A 612 3.78 -4.32 21.71
N LEU A 613 4.82 -4.32 20.89
CA LEU A 613 6.21 -4.35 21.33
C LEU A 613 6.68 -2.96 21.74
N GLU A 614 7.39 -2.88 22.86
CA GLU A 614 8.04 -1.66 23.33
C GLU A 614 9.37 -1.96 24.01
N GLY A 615 10.32 -1.04 23.93
CA GLY A 615 11.58 -1.11 24.69
C GLY A 615 11.33 -0.81 26.15
N VAL A 616 11.83 -1.68 27.05
CA VAL A 616 11.67 -1.56 28.50
C VAL A 616 13.03 -1.70 29.16
N ASP A 617 13.40 -0.71 30.00
CA ASP A 617 14.69 -0.69 30.68
C ASP A 617 14.80 -1.72 31.80
N GLY A 618 16.02 -2.10 32.15
CA GLY A 618 16.32 -3.07 33.21
C GLY A 618 15.64 -2.79 34.54
N PRO A 619 15.65 -1.56 35.07
CA PRO A 619 14.89 -1.21 36.29
C PRO A 619 13.40 -1.49 36.18
N ALA A 620 12.76 -1.18 35.06
CA ALA A 620 11.35 -1.43 34.84
C ALA A 620 11.07 -2.94 34.67
N LEU A 621 11.92 -3.68 33.96
CA LEU A 621 11.84 -5.14 33.85
C LEU A 621 11.90 -5.79 35.21
N THR A 622 12.78 -5.32 36.12
CA THR A 622 12.89 -5.83 37.48
C THR A 622 11.65 -5.48 38.30
N GLN A 623 11.21 -4.24 38.26
CA GLN A 623 10.14 -3.75 39.12
C GLN A 623 8.75 -4.28 38.72
N TYR A 624 8.43 -4.28 37.41
CA TYR A 624 7.08 -4.59 36.92
C TYR A 624 6.92 -6.02 36.43
N PHE A 625 8.01 -6.64 35.97
CA PHE A 625 7.98 -8.03 35.49
C PHE A 625 8.62 -8.99 36.46
N GLY A 626 9.23 -8.48 37.55
CA GLY A 626 9.85 -9.30 38.62
C GLY A 626 11.13 -10.02 38.20
N LEU A 627 11.76 -9.53 37.11
CA LEU A 627 12.94 -10.17 36.51
C LEU A 627 14.23 -9.78 37.25
N ASN A 628 14.52 -10.43 38.36
CA ASN A 628 15.75 -10.23 39.11
C ASN A 628 16.90 -11.05 38.52
N ILE A 629 17.20 -10.85 37.25
CA ILE A 629 18.20 -11.57 36.48
C ILE A 629 19.54 -10.80 36.55
N PRO A 630 20.69 -11.46 36.85
CA PRO A 630 21.98 -10.77 36.94
C PRO A 630 22.36 -10.00 35.67
N ALA A 631 22.09 -10.55 34.48
CA ALA A 631 22.37 -9.88 33.20
C ALA A 631 21.61 -8.52 33.06
N ILE A 632 20.41 -8.44 33.64
CA ILE A 632 19.59 -7.23 33.66
C ILE A 632 20.07 -6.29 34.78
N THR A 633 20.19 -6.78 36.00
CA THR A 633 20.41 -5.93 37.20
C THR A 633 21.82 -5.39 37.31
N SER A 634 22.83 -6.03 36.66
CA SER A 634 24.22 -5.56 36.67
C SER A 634 24.54 -4.55 35.55
N ASN A 635 23.69 -4.44 34.54
CA ASN A 635 23.86 -3.48 33.43
C ASN A 635 22.85 -2.34 33.58
N PRO A 636 23.29 -1.13 33.99
CA PRO A 636 22.37 0.02 34.17
C PRO A 636 21.76 0.53 32.85
N TYR A 637 22.31 0.14 31.71
CA TYR A 637 21.84 0.51 30.39
C TYR A 637 21.09 -0.61 29.69
N PHE A 638 20.78 -1.71 30.41
CA PHE A 638 20.03 -2.80 29.80
C PHE A 638 18.62 -2.34 29.39
N SER A 639 18.28 -2.58 28.16
CA SER A 639 16.94 -2.37 27.62
C SER A 639 16.59 -3.50 26.67
N ALA A 640 15.35 -3.94 26.66
CA ALA A 640 14.90 -5.03 25.79
C ALA A 640 13.46 -4.84 25.35
N TYR A 641 13.13 -5.35 24.15
CA TYR A 641 11.76 -5.34 23.66
C TYR A 641 10.92 -6.46 24.26
N VAL A 642 9.71 -6.08 24.73
CA VAL A 642 8.69 -6.99 25.29
C VAL A 642 7.28 -6.63 24.80
N ASN A 643 6.35 -7.60 24.76
CA ASN A 643 4.96 -7.41 24.35
C ASN A 643 4.11 -6.81 25.47
N SER A 644 4.27 -5.54 25.79
CA SER A 644 3.63 -4.90 26.95
C SER A 644 2.81 -3.65 26.64
N LEU A 645 2.99 -3.05 25.45
CA LEU A 645 2.26 -1.84 25.06
C LEU A 645 0.82 -2.16 24.63
N ALA A 646 -0.12 -1.33 25.03
CA ALA A 646 -1.49 -1.34 24.51
C ALA A 646 -2.00 0.09 24.30
N PHE A 647 -2.70 0.30 23.20
CA PHE A 647 -3.36 1.57 22.91
C PHE A 647 -4.69 1.37 22.18
N SER A 648 -5.54 2.38 22.19
CA SER A 648 -6.80 2.41 21.45
C SER A 648 -6.85 3.60 20.52
N ALA A 649 -7.60 3.44 19.42
CA ALA A 649 -7.86 4.49 18.45
C ALA A 649 -9.31 4.38 17.94
N GLN A 650 -10.10 5.42 18.15
CA GLN A 650 -11.49 5.48 17.71
C GLN A 650 -11.76 6.77 16.97
N GLY A 651 -12.75 6.78 16.09
CA GLY A 651 -13.00 7.99 15.33
C GLY A 651 -14.20 7.93 14.41
N ALA A 652 -14.45 9.07 13.77
CA ALA A 652 -15.49 9.22 12.77
C ALA A 652 -14.90 9.68 11.45
N GLU A 653 -15.37 9.08 10.35
CA GLU A 653 -14.98 9.42 8.98
C GLU A 653 -16.19 9.90 8.20
N VAL A 654 -16.02 10.96 7.41
CA VAL A 654 -17.02 11.45 6.47
C VAL A 654 -16.37 11.66 5.12
N GLU A 655 -16.98 11.16 4.06
CA GLU A 655 -16.54 11.37 2.67
C GLU A 655 -17.69 11.96 1.85
N VAL A 656 -17.35 12.84 0.92
CA VAL A 656 -18.26 13.42 -0.05
C VAL A 656 -17.68 13.29 -1.46
N ALA A 657 -18.49 12.84 -2.40
CA ALA A 657 -18.20 12.92 -3.82
C ALA A 657 -19.39 13.63 -4.51
N TRP A 658 -19.12 14.74 -5.16
CA TRP A 658 -20.16 15.60 -5.72
C TRP A 658 -19.84 16.00 -7.15
N GLN A 659 -20.74 15.69 -8.08
CA GLN A 659 -20.68 16.08 -9.48
C GLN A 659 -21.92 16.91 -9.87
N PRO A 660 -21.95 18.21 -9.54
CA PRO A 660 -23.11 19.06 -9.83
C PRO A 660 -23.40 19.18 -11.33
N ARG A 661 -22.34 19.16 -12.15
CA ARG A 661 -22.36 19.22 -13.62
C ARG A 661 -21.28 18.29 -14.20
N PRO A 662 -21.40 17.83 -15.46
CA PRO A 662 -20.43 16.90 -16.07
C PRO A 662 -18.98 17.40 -16.08
N HIS A 663 -18.76 18.70 -15.97
CA HIS A 663 -17.42 19.31 -16.02
C HIS A 663 -16.80 19.55 -14.64
N PHE A 664 -17.56 19.41 -13.56
CA PHE A 664 -17.11 19.65 -12.20
C PHE A 664 -17.18 18.38 -11.39
N LEU A 665 -16.07 18.00 -10.75
CA LEU A 665 -15.98 16.95 -9.76
C LEU A 665 -15.38 17.53 -8.49
N PHE A 666 -16.03 17.29 -7.38
CA PHE A 666 -15.52 17.57 -6.04
C PHE A 666 -15.51 16.29 -5.24
N ARG A 667 -14.38 16.01 -4.59
CA ARG A 667 -14.22 14.92 -3.60
C ARG A 667 -13.62 15.51 -2.34
N GLY A 668 -14.00 15.02 -1.18
CA GLY A 668 -13.39 15.43 0.06
C GLY A 668 -13.70 14.43 1.16
N GLY A 669 -12.85 14.43 2.16
CA GLY A 669 -12.99 13.60 3.33
C GLY A 669 -12.49 14.30 4.58
N TYR A 670 -13.05 13.91 5.71
CA TYR A 670 -12.62 14.36 7.03
C TYR A 670 -12.64 13.19 7.99
N THR A 671 -11.63 13.11 8.86
CA THR A 671 -11.51 12.12 9.91
C THR A 671 -11.22 12.82 11.23
N TYR A 672 -12.02 12.48 12.24
CA TYR A 672 -11.74 12.75 13.64
C TYR A 672 -11.17 11.48 14.28
N LEU A 673 -10.05 11.58 14.97
CA LEU A 673 -9.35 10.48 15.63
C LEU A 673 -9.12 10.82 17.11
N ASP A 674 -9.61 9.96 18.02
CA ASP A 674 -9.27 9.95 19.43
C ASP A 674 -8.46 8.68 19.71
N SER A 675 -7.17 8.84 20.03
CA SER A 675 -6.26 7.74 20.34
C SER A 675 -5.64 7.93 21.72
N ARG A 676 -5.37 6.81 22.45
CA ARG A 676 -4.81 6.84 23.80
C ARG A 676 -3.94 5.63 24.07
N VAL A 677 -2.78 5.84 24.69
CA VAL A 677 -1.98 4.79 25.32
C VAL A 677 -2.72 4.30 26.55
N LEU A 678 -3.04 3.03 26.60
CA LEU A 678 -3.79 2.38 27.68
C LEU A 678 -2.85 1.77 28.72
N GLN A 679 -1.71 1.22 28.23
CA GLN A 679 -0.68 0.57 29.03
C GLN A 679 0.66 0.72 28.32
N SER A 680 1.69 1.02 29.08
CA SER A 680 3.09 0.99 28.67
C SER A 680 3.97 0.87 29.90
N PHE A 681 5.11 0.22 29.76
CA PHE A 681 6.15 0.04 30.79
C PHE A 681 7.49 0.65 30.38
N ALA A 682 7.56 1.32 29.23
CA ALA A 682 8.72 2.13 28.88
C ALA A 682 8.98 3.18 29.96
N SER A 683 10.24 3.51 30.22
CA SER A 683 10.65 4.45 31.27
C SER A 683 9.92 5.79 31.17
N ASP A 684 9.84 6.35 29.96
CA ASP A 684 9.14 7.59 29.66
C ASP A 684 7.64 7.52 29.94
N ALA A 685 7.01 6.41 29.63
CA ALA A 685 5.55 6.27 29.72
C ALA A 685 5.03 6.21 31.16
N LEU A 686 5.84 5.73 32.08
CA LEU A 686 5.49 5.57 33.53
C LEU A 686 5.62 6.85 34.32
N ALA A 687 6.19 7.82 33.79
CA ALA A 687 6.63 9.08 34.34
C ALA A 687 5.66 9.81 35.25
N ALA A 688 4.43 9.97 34.80
CA ALA A 688 3.46 10.80 35.54
C ALA A 688 3.08 10.25 36.92
N ASN A 689 3.26 8.95 37.17
CA ASN A 689 2.77 8.26 38.36
C ASN A 689 3.88 7.73 39.27
N GLN A 690 5.14 7.69 38.88
CA GLN A 690 6.16 6.91 39.60
C GLN A 690 7.56 7.55 39.68
N GLY A 691 7.71 8.80 39.27
CA GLY A 691 8.95 9.57 39.43
C GLY A 691 10.09 9.14 38.49
N ALA A 692 9.79 8.40 37.43
CA ALA A 692 10.74 7.97 36.39
C ALA A 692 10.68 8.79 35.09
N ALA A 693 9.88 9.88 35.07
CA ALA A 693 9.79 10.75 33.89
C ALA A 693 11.07 11.47 33.59
N THR A 694 11.36 11.54 32.33
CA THR A 694 12.30 12.54 31.83
C THR A 694 11.68 13.93 32.07
N GLU A 695 12.41 14.80 32.74
CA GLU A 695 12.01 16.19 33.01
C GLU A 695 13.01 17.15 32.37
N ASN A 696 12.53 18.28 31.87
CA ASN A 696 13.35 19.39 31.53
C ASN A 696 13.56 20.27 32.78
N PRO A 697 14.79 20.50 33.23
CA PRO A 697 15.07 21.31 34.46
C PRO A 697 14.54 22.73 34.37
N ASN A 698 14.31 23.26 33.17
CA ASN A 698 13.70 24.58 32.97
C ASN A 698 12.16 24.54 33.01
N LEU A 699 11.57 23.34 33.03
CA LEU A 699 10.10 23.08 33.05
C LEU A 699 9.73 22.13 34.18
N PRO A 700 10.02 22.50 35.44
CA PRO A 700 9.85 21.57 36.56
C PRO A 700 8.42 21.08 36.72
N GLY A 701 8.25 19.79 37.01
CA GLY A 701 6.94 19.14 37.22
C GLY A 701 6.13 18.88 35.98
N ILE A 702 6.73 19.05 34.77
CA ILE A 702 6.11 18.68 33.50
C ILE A 702 6.81 17.39 33.01
N PRO A 703 6.16 16.22 33.11
CA PRO A 703 6.72 15.00 32.57
C PRO A 703 6.73 15.01 31.04
N ILE A 704 7.84 14.58 30.43
CA ILE A 704 8.06 14.59 28.99
C ILE A 704 8.43 13.18 28.56
N GLY A 705 7.72 12.62 27.60
CA GLY A 705 8.11 11.40 26.93
C GLY A 705 9.17 11.75 25.86
N ALA A 706 10.40 11.33 26.05
CA ALA A 706 11.48 11.59 25.10
C ALA A 706 11.46 10.58 23.92
N LEU A 707 11.37 9.29 24.23
CA LEU A 707 11.38 8.20 23.25
C LEU A 707 9.99 7.54 23.09
N GLY A 708 9.12 7.66 24.08
CA GLY A 708 7.79 7.07 24.08
C GLY A 708 6.70 7.99 24.63
N PRO A 709 5.44 7.82 24.20
CA PRO A 709 4.31 8.61 24.70
C PRO A 709 3.91 8.19 26.12
N LEU A 710 3.53 9.16 26.96
CA LEU A 710 3.05 8.91 28.31
C LEU A 710 1.74 8.10 28.32
N VAL A 711 1.55 7.24 29.32
CA VAL A 711 0.27 6.53 29.55
C VAL A 711 -0.88 7.52 29.71
N GLY A 712 -1.97 7.32 28.99
CA GLY A 712 -3.13 8.22 28.94
C GLY A 712 -3.02 9.34 27.90
N ALA A 713 -1.82 9.61 27.37
CA ALA A 713 -1.60 10.56 26.28
C ALA A 713 -1.92 9.90 24.91
N ARG A 714 -1.83 10.65 23.83
CA ARG A 714 -1.91 10.13 22.48
C ARG A 714 -0.59 9.46 22.10
N PRO A 715 -0.60 8.36 21.35
CA PRO A 715 0.58 7.91 20.65
C PRO A 715 1.13 9.02 19.74
N PHE A 716 2.44 9.13 19.59
CA PHE A 716 3.07 10.17 18.79
C PHE A 716 2.65 10.11 17.33
N ARG A 717 2.63 11.25 16.64
CA ARG A 717 2.32 11.35 15.22
C ARG A 717 0.94 10.78 14.88
N ARG A 718 -0.08 11.13 15.69
CA ARG A 718 -1.49 10.79 15.48
C ARG A 718 -2.33 12.06 15.55
N ALA A 719 -2.44 12.75 14.40
CA ALA A 719 -3.23 13.97 14.31
C ALA A 719 -4.71 13.70 14.60
N PRO A 720 -5.34 14.40 15.57
CA PRO A 720 -6.75 14.17 15.89
C PRO A 720 -7.74 14.62 14.81
N ASN A 721 -7.33 15.52 13.92
CA ASN A 721 -8.18 15.98 12.83
C ASN A 721 -7.40 15.94 11.53
N MET A 722 -7.93 15.26 10.53
CA MET A 722 -7.35 15.13 9.20
C MET A 722 -8.43 15.38 8.16
N GLY A 723 -8.04 15.96 7.04
CA GLY A 723 -8.96 16.19 5.95
C GLY A 723 -8.27 16.32 4.62
N TYR A 724 -9.02 16.09 3.56
CA TYR A 724 -8.55 16.28 2.19
C TYR A 724 -9.69 16.75 1.30
N PHE A 725 -9.35 17.37 0.19
CA PHE A 725 -10.28 17.63 -0.90
C PHE A 725 -9.57 17.59 -2.25
N ASN A 726 -10.34 17.32 -3.30
CA ASN A 726 -9.95 17.46 -4.70
C ASN A 726 -11.11 18.12 -5.46
N ALA A 727 -10.84 19.24 -6.09
CA ALA A 727 -11.78 19.98 -6.91
C ALA A 727 -11.26 20.03 -8.35
N GLN A 728 -11.98 19.40 -9.27
CA GLN A 728 -11.56 19.25 -10.65
C GLN A 728 -12.58 19.90 -11.60
N TYR A 729 -12.05 20.65 -12.58
CA TYR A 729 -12.80 21.19 -13.71
C TYR A 729 -12.21 20.67 -15.01
N THR A 730 -13.01 19.92 -15.78
CA THR A 730 -12.57 19.29 -17.02
C THR A 730 -13.37 19.77 -18.23
N ARG A 731 -12.68 20.18 -19.28
CA ARG A 731 -13.18 20.47 -20.63
C ARG A 731 -12.46 19.56 -21.64
N PRO A 732 -12.89 19.43 -22.88
CA PRO A 732 -12.29 18.50 -23.85
C PRO A 732 -10.77 18.64 -24.04
N ARG A 733 -10.20 19.79 -23.77
CA ARG A 733 -8.75 20.03 -23.90
C ARG A 733 -8.08 20.54 -22.63
N LEU A 734 -8.85 20.93 -21.62
CA LEU A 734 -8.32 21.56 -20.41
C LEU A 734 -8.83 20.83 -19.19
N THR A 735 -7.93 20.40 -18.35
CA THR A 735 -8.24 19.98 -16.98
C THR A 735 -7.49 20.87 -16.00
N PHE A 736 -8.21 21.30 -15.00
CA PHE A 736 -7.71 22.07 -13.87
C PHE A 736 -8.10 21.32 -12.59
N ALA A 737 -7.13 21.05 -11.71
CA ALA A 737 -7.40 20.41 -10.43
C ALA A 737 -6.71 21.17 -9.30
N LEU A 738 -7.46 21.40 -8.23
CA LEU A 738 -6.96 21.90 -6.95
C LEU A 738 -7.15 20.79 -5.91
N THR A 739 -6.03 20.35 -5.32
CA THR A 739 -6.01 19.30 -4.29
C THR A 739 -5.52 19.90 -2.99
N GLY A 740 -6.12 19.50 -1.88
CA GLY A 740 -5.68 19.92 -0.56
C GLY A 740 -5.65 18.76 0.43
N ALA A 741 -4.68 18.79 1.32
CA ALA A 741 -4.59 17.92 2.48
C ALA A 741 -4.28 18.75 3.73
N MET A 742 -4.86 18.38 4.87
CA MET A 742 -4.66 19.07 6.12
C MET A 742 -4.61 18.10 7.30
N ALA A 743 -3.79 18.43 8.28
CA ALA A 743 -3.77 17.77 9.57
C ALA A 743 -3.63 18.80 10.69
N SER A 744 -4.29 18.54 11.82
CA SER A 744 -4.11 19.37 13.02
C SER A 744 -2.82 19.02 13.73
N ARG A 745 -2.47 19.83 14.74
CA ARG A 745 -1.36 19.56 15.65
C ARG A 745 -1.48 18.16 16.22
N SER A 746 -0.33 17.46 16.34
CA SER A 746 -0.22 16.16 16.95
C SER A 746 0.71 16.17 18.16
N ASP A 747 0.59 15.14 19.00
CA ASP A 747 1.55 14.90 20.07
C ASP A 747 2.81 14.29 19.40
N ASP A 748 3.99 14.75 19.79
CA ASP A 748 5.30 14.28 19.29
C ASP A 748 6.37 14.51 20.36
N SER A 749 7.62 14.16 20.05
CA SER A 749 8.80 14.40 20.87
C SER A 749 9.87 15.12 20.06
N THR A 750 10.75 15.86 20.75
CA THR A 750 11.99 16.36 20.16
C THR A 750 13.03 15.24 19.97
N TYR A 751 12.90 14.10 20.65
CA TYR A 751 13.86 12.97 20.64
C TYR A 751 15.30 13.39 21.01
N LEU A 752 15.45 14.42 21.85
CA LEU A 752 16.74 15.03 22.22
C LEU A 752 17.16 14.69 23.66
N GLU A 753 16.80 13.49 24.16
CA GLU A 753 17.26 13.01 25.45
C GLU A 753 18.78 12.81 25.44
N TYR A 754 19.49 13.43 26.39
CA TYR A 754 20.95 13.41 26.51
C TYR A 754 21.75 14.06 25.37
N GLU A 755 21.10 14.61 24.36
CA GLU A 755 21.77 15.25 23.21
C GLU A 755 22.16 16.72 23.47
N ASP A 756 21.71 17.32 24.57
CA ASP A 756 22.02 18.71 24.93
C ASP A 756 23.50 18.87 25.34
N VAL A 757 24.26 19.64 24.59
CA VAL A 757 25.69 19.93 24.86
C VAL A 757 25.93 20.43 26.31
N ASN A 758 24.96 21.15 26.86
CA ASN A 758 25.07 21.65 28.25
C ASN A 758 24.63 20.59 29.27
N GLY A 759 24.15 19.43 28.84
CA GLY A 759 23.59 18.36 29.64
C GLY A 759 22.19 18.65 30.20
N GLY A 760 21.51 17.60 30.67
CA GLY A 760 20.34 17.76 31.52
C GLY A 760 19.01 17.99 30.79
N ASN A 761 18.85 17.57 29.57
CA ASN A 761 17.55 17.53 28.86
C ASN A 761 16.87 18.91 28.70
N THR A 762 17.65 20.01 28.65
CA THR A 762 17.08 21.37 28.55
C THR A 762 16.39 21.66 27.22
N LEU A 763 16.61 20.83 26.22
CA LEU A 763 16.03 20.93 24.87
C LEU A 763 14.72 20.15 24.72
N LEU A 764 14.35 19.30 25.68
CA LEU A 764 13.09 18.56 25.63
C LEU A 764 11.89 19.49 25.84
N LEU A 765 10.87 19.33 24.99
CA LEU A 765 9.62 20.10 25.08
C LEU A 765 8.43 19.20 25.41
N PRO A 766 7.40 19.72 26.13
CA PRO A 766 6.18 18.96 26.42
C PRO A 766 5.52 18.42 25.16
N ASN A 767 5.17 17.15 25.17
CA ASN A 767 4.71 16.38 24.01
C ASN A 767 3.36 16.85 23.43
N ARG A 768 2.47 17.33 24.31
CA ARG A 768 1.07 17.62 23.93
C ARG A 768 0.98 18.70 22.87
N ASN A 769 0.43 18.35 21.69
CA ASN A 769 0.32 19.23 20.51
C ASN A 769 1.65 19.90 20.15
N LEU A 770 2.76 19.18 20.28
CA LEU A 770 4.11 19.69 20.01
C LEU A 770 4.33 19.95 18.53
N ASP A 771 3.89 19.05 17.67
CA ASP A 771 3.96 19.16 16.23
C ASP A 771 2.89 20.12 15.67
N PHE A 772 3.26 20.90 14.65
CA PHE A 772 2.46 22.03 14.14
C PHE A 772 1.19 21.61 13.41
N GLY A 773 1.19 20.45 12.75
CA GLY A 773 0.22 20.15 11.74
C GLY A 773 0.40 21.03 10.49
N TYR A 774 -0.39 20.78 9.43
CA TYR A 774 -0.16 21.45 8.15
C TYR A 774 -1.43 21.67 7.34
N VAL A 775 -1.32 22.58 6.35
CA VAL A 775 -2.26 22.75 5.25
C VAL A 775 -1.48 22.77 3.93
N LYS A 776 -1.56 21.69 3.16
CA LYS A 776 -0.93 21.56 1.84
C LYS A 776 -1.97 21.80 0.75
N LEU A 777 -1.69 22.68 -0.20
CA LEU A 777 -2.50 22.92 -1.40
C LEU A 777 -1.66 22.70 -2.65
N ASP A 778 -2.19 21.94 -3.60
CA ASP A 778 -1.52 21.65 -4.87
C ASP A 778 -2.44 22.02 -6.03
N LEU A 779 -1.86 22.60 -7.09
CA LEU A 779 -2.56 23.02 -8.28
C LEU A 779 -1.98 22.34 -9.51
N SER A 780 -2.83 21.71 -10.32
CA SER A 780 -2.42 21.14 -11.59
C SER A 780 -3.28 21.65 -12.75
N VAL A 781 -2.64 21.86 -13.90
CA VAL A 781 -3.28 22.24 -15.15
C VAL A 781 -2.74 21.35 -16.25
N THR A 782 -3.63 20.72 -17.01
CA THR A 782 -3.26 19.98 -18.22
C THR A 782 -4.00 20.53 -19.43
N TYR A 783 -3.30 20.67 -20.55
CA TYR A 783 -3.87 21.16 -21.80
C TYR A 783 -3.54 20.24 -22.97
N ALA A 784 -4.55 19.57 -23.52
CA ALA A 784 -4.40 18.68 -24.67
C ALA A 784 -4.13 19.49 -25.94
N LEU A 785 -2.95 19.33 -26.51
CA LEU A 785 -2.51 19.89 -27.77
C LEU A 785 -3.00 19.02 -28.94
N LYS A 786 -2.40 19.14 -30.10
CA LYS A 786 -2.67 18.28 -31.27
C LYS A 786 -1.69 17.10 -31.31
N HIS A 787 -2.04 16.04 -32.05
CA HIS A 787 -1.17 14.90 -32.35
C HIS A 787 -0.70 14.11 -31.10
N GLY A 788 -1.55 13.98 -30.07
CA GLY A 788 -1.22 13.19 -28.87
C GLY A 788 -0.35 13.92 -27.84
N PHE A 789 0.02 15.18 -28.07
CA PHE A 789 0.73 15.97 -27.07
C PHE A 789 -0.22 16.57 -26.04
N THR A 790 0.19 16.57 -24.79
CA THR A 790 -0.45 17.28 -23.68
C THR A 790 0.61 18.06 -22.90
N TYR A 791 0.40 19.35 -22.78
CA TYR A 791 1.19 20.20 -21.89
C TYR A 791 0.60 20.15 -20.49
N PHE A 792 1.45 20.16 -19.47
CA PHE A 792 1.02 20.29 -18.08
C PHE A 792 1.95 21.20 -17.27
N ALA A 793 1.36 21.77 -16.23
CA ALA A 793 2.06 22.50 -15.19
C ALA A 793 1.49 22.11 -13.83
N GLN A 794 2.34 21.98 -12.85
CA GLN A 794 2.01 21.62 -11.47
C GLN A 794 2.73 22.54 -10.50
N MET A 795 2.02 22.95 -9.47
CA MET A 795 2.53 23.65 -8.31
C MET A 795 2.15 22.84 -7.08
N ASP A 796 3.13 22.40 -6.32
CA ASP A 796 2.93 21.68 -5.07
C ASP A 796 3.22 22.62 -3.90
N ASN A 797 2.45 22.46 -2.82
CA ASN A 797 2.56 23.25 -1.60
C ASN A 797 2.44 24.77 -1.85
N LEU A 798 1.33 25.20 -2.46
CA LEU A 798 1.07 26.63 -2.77
C LEU A 798 1.15 27.58 -1.56
N LEU A 799 0.89 27.06 -0.36
CA LEU A 799 0.96 27.85 0.88
C LEU A 799 2.36 27.94 1.46
N ASN A 800 3.32 27.22 0.87
CA ASN A 800 4.70 27.10 1.36
C ASN A 800 4.79 26.68 2.83
N ASP A 801 3.88 25.78 3.26
CA ASP A 801 3.87 25.25 4.61
C ASP A 801 4.91 24.13 4.74
N GLN A 802 5.97 24.35 5.49
CA GLN A 802 7.08 23.40 5.67
C GLN A 802 6.88 22.45 6.86
N HIS A 803 5.74 22.52 7.58
CA HIS A 803 5.39 21.64 8.71
C HIS A 803 4.66 20.34 8.26
N ILE A 804 4.89 19.90 7.05
CA ILE A 804 4.24 18.67 6.49
C ILE A 804 4.86 17.40 7.07
N GLY A 805 6.13 17.47 7.48
CA GLY A 805 6.86 16.42 8.19
C GLY A 805 6.67 16.48 9.71
N PRO A 806 7.32 15.59 10.48
CA PRO A 806 7.37 15.66 11.93
C PRO A 806 8.21 16.86 12.38
N ILE A 807 8.04 17.25 13.63
CA ILE A 807 8.83 18.37 14.19
C ILE A 807 10.32 18.12 14.01
N GLY A 808 11.07 19.15 13.61
CA GLY A 808 12.51 19.07 13.34
C GLY A 808 12.87 18.80 11.86
N TYR A 809 11.93 18.28 11.06
CA TYR A 809 12.16 17.92 9.66
C TYR A 809 11.37 18.85 8.72
N PRO A 810 12.00 19.90 8.17
CA PRO A 810 11.29 20.81 7.27
C PRO A 810 10.84 20.10 5.98
N GLY A 811 9.55 20.21 5.69
CA GLY A 811 8.97 19.69 4.48
C GLY A 811 9.37 20.44 3.21
N LEU A 812 9.02 19.87 2.07
CA LEU A 812 9.32 20.48 0.76
C LEU A 812 8.60 21.83 0.63
N PRO A 813 9.31 22.94 0.31
CA PRO A 813 8.71 24.26 0.11
C PRO A 813 7.81 24.27 -1.15
N LEU A 814 7.32 25.45 -1.54
CA LEU A 814 6.62 25.63 -2.82
C LEU A 814 7.48 25.13 -3.97
N THR A 815 6.98 24.11 -4.68
CA THR A 815 7.62 23.60 -5.89
C THR A 815 6.76 23.85 -7.12
N PHE A 816 7.46 23.98 -8.26
CA PHE A 816 6.84 24.13 -9.57
C PHE A 816 7.49 23.17 -10.56
N ARG A 817 6.66 22.45 -11.32
CA ARG A 817 7.11 21.59 -12.42
C ARG A 817 6.25 21.82 -13.66
N THR A 818 6.87 21.70 -14.83
CA THR A 818 6.16 21.78 -16.10
C THR A 818 6.72 20.77 -17.10
N GLY A 819 5.87 20.25 -17.95
CA GLY A 819 6.29 19.18 -18.84
C GLY A 819 5.34 18.92 -19.99
N LEU A 820 5.71 17.89 -20.72
CA LEU A 820 4.95 17.40 -21.89
C LEU A 820 4.69 15.90 -21.74
N LYS A 821 3.48 15.51 -22.06
CA LYS A 821 3.10 14.12 -22.31
C LYS A 821 2.91 13.92 -23.80
N LEU A 822 3.37 12.77 -24.30
CA LEU A 822 3.16 12.32 -25.68
C LEU A 822 2.54 10.93 -25.65
N GLN A 823 1.39 10.78 -26.29
CA GLN A 823 0.75 9.49 -26.51
C GLN A 823 0.76 9.16 -27.99
N LEU A 824 1.33 8.00 -28.34
CA LEU A 824 1.34 7.45 -29.70
C LEU A 824 0.61 6.10 -29.71
N GLY A 825 -0.17 5.83 -30.76
CA GLY A 825 -0.97 4.61 -30.86
C GLY A 825 -2.15 4.58 -29.89
N GLY A 826 -2.58 3.37 -29.49
CA GLY A 826 -3.64 3.17 -28.51
C GLY A 826 -5.06 3.43 -29.04
N LYS A 827 -5.29 3.27 -30.36
CA LYS A 827 -6.59 3.43 -30.99
C LYS A 827 -7.36 2.13 -31.03
#